data_6dc0ea8ea2988a9e348d14b87c5de4e1
#
_entry.id   6dc0ea8ea2988a9e348d14b87c5de4e1
#
_cell.length_a   1.000
_cell.length_b   1.000
_cell.length_c   1.000
_cell.angle_alpha   90.00
_cell.angle_beta   90.00
_cell.angle_gamma   90.00
#
_symmetry.space_group_name_H-M   'P 1'
#
loop_
_entity.id
_entity.type
_entity.pdbx_description
1 polymer ?
#
loop_
_entity_poly.entity_id
_entity_poly.type
_entity_poly.pdbx_seq_one_letter_code
_entity_poly.pdbx_strand_id
1 'polypeptide(L)'
;MPKPKVLLIGWDAADWDVINPLMESGQMPALKRVVENGVSGKLATLEPVFSPMLWSSIATGKLADKHGVLGFTEPDYSTGAVRPVSNHSRKTAAIWNILSHQKLKTNVVGWWPSHPAESVNGVMVSNFYQKASKPHGEKWPMALGTVFPKKASETFTKLRVHPGDLTDEHILPFVPLASQVNQEEDKRLNSVGKILAEAATIHNAGTWLIDNTDWDFMAIYYDNIDHFCHGFMKFHPPQIKGIDDKQFELYKDVVNNAYRFHDMMLGRILDLVDDDTTIMLISDHGFESGFNRLLNLPKEAAAPAYDHRAYGVFAAMGPDIKKDELVFGATLLDIAPTLLSLFDLPQGKDMDGKPLLNIFKKEKNIQYINSWDDLIEREFEEKLDSASSKEALEMLIELGYIEKPDDKAEVALERARVENEFNLARVYLSSNRPKESAAILEVLFETENSVRFGLRLIIAYEALKKYDDALQIIARLEKSIKNEIQQLNALKASILAEKNEKAAALEIADNAYKRRIDTPFSAQRFAKVLIKYKQFKRADEFIKRVLKRFPENSSLLYLKGVSAFGCKDYENAVELFLESINSQFFNPIAHFYLGESLVKLDSLEDAFRAYSISLKQNPKSRKVMQCLANLESQGVQVNFSEAEFVNYNSKNIEKATLRREVSKEFLENLRGTIYIVSGLPRSGTSMMMQLLHAGGAAVFTDGKREADDSNPKGYLEHEGIKKLASNRKLIFEANGKVVKVVSPQLKFLIPHFRYKVIFMERKVEEVVASQHKMSGKDKSSYPFKLVDFYKKQLEEVRGSTLNQLHIESLFIDYSCAINEPQKVIAELNAFLPELNLDAQKMKGVIDQSLHRNKLG
;
A
#
# COMPACT_ATOMS: atom_id res chain seq x y z
N MET A 1 -2.84 -24.98 -26.21
CA MET A 1 -2.68 -23.55 -25.86
C MET A 1 -1.20 -23.30 -25.64
N PRO A 2 -0.65 -22.14 -25.97
CA PRO A 2 0.71 -21.80 -25.55
C PRO A 2 0.81 -21.89 -24.02
N LYS A 3 1.97 -22.29 -23.51
CA LYS A 3 2.21 -22.33 -22.07
C LYS A 3 2.14 -20.90 -21.51
N PRO A 4 1.55 -20.68 -20.34
CA PRO A 4 1.55 -19.36 -19.73
C PRO A 4 2.98 -18.94 -19.38
N LYS A 5 3.32 -17.67 -19.64
CA LYS A 5 4.52 -17.01 -19.13
C LYS A 5 4.18 -16.19 -17.91
N VAL A 6 4.89 -16.35 -16.80
CA VAL A 6 4.62 -15.63 -15.55
C VAL A 6 5.90 -15.05 -15.01
N LEU A 7 5.89 -13.72 -14.77
CA LEU A 7 6.97 -12.98 -14.13
C LEU A 7 6.51 -12.48 -12.77
N LEU A 8 7.16 -12.97 -11.71
CA LEU A 8 6.96 -12.54 -10.33
C LEU A 8 8.06 -11.55 -9.95
N ILE A 9 7.68 -10.35 -9.53
CA ILE A 9 8.61 -9.29 -9.09
C ILE A 9 8.35 -9.02 -7.61
N GLY A 10 9.38 -9.21 -6.78
CA GLY A 10 9.36 -8.87 -5.36
C GLY A 10 10.08 -7.54 -5.10
N TRP A 11 9.37 -6.59 -4.49
CA TRP A 11 9.93 -5.35 -3.95
C TRP A 11 9.83 -5.38 -2.43
N ASP A 12 10.93 -5.61 -1.71
CA ASP A 12 10.92 -5.64 -0.25
C ASP A 12 10.52 -4.28 0.32
N ALA A 13 9.62 -4.27 1.29
CA ALA A 13 9.13 -3.08 1.99
C ALA A 13 8.40 -2.02 1.13
N ALA A 14 7.96 -2.35 -0.08
CA ALA A 14 7.20 -1.40 -0.89
C ALA A 14 5.82 -1.10 -0.27
N ASP A 15 5.44 0.19 -0.25
CA ASP A 15 4.26 0.68 0.43
C ASP A 15 3.42 1.60 -0.45
N TRP A 16 2.09 1.39 -0.45
CA TRP A 16 1.15 2.23 -1.18
C TRP A 16 1.13 3.68 -0.70
N ASP A 17 1.47 3.97 0.57
CA ASP A 17 1.52 5.33 1.10
C ASP A 17 2.60 6.20 0.44
N VAL A 18 3.68 5.58 -0.06
CA VAL A 18 4.72 6.25 -0.87
C VAL A 18 4.38 6.17 -2.36
N ILE A 19 3.89 5.02 -2.82
CA ILE A 19 3.60 4.76 -4.25
C ILE A 19 2.47 5.63 -4.77
N ASN A 20 1.32 5.71 -4.06
CA ASN A 20 0.15 6.42 -4.56
C ASN A 20 0.42 7.89 -4.89
N PRO A 21 1.05 8.70 -4.00
CA PRO A 21 1.40 10.08 -4.34
C PRO A 21 2.34 10.20 -5.55
N LEU A 22 3.27 9.25 -5.71
CA LEU A 22 4.19 9.24 -6.85
C LEU A 22 3.48 8.85 -8.16
N MET A 23 2.58 7.87 -8.14
CA MET A 23 1.77 7.51 -9.31
C MET A 23 0.81 8.63 -9.70
N GLU A 24 0.12 9.26 -8.73
CA GLU A 24 -0.79 10.38 -8.97
C GLU A 24 -0.08 11.58 -9.58
N SER A 25 1.16 11.84 -9.15
CA SER A 25 2.00 12.90 -9.73
C SER A 25 2.68 12.51 -11.04
N GLY A 26 2.42 11.29 -11.57
CA GLY A 26 2.99 10.78 -12.82
C GLY A 26 4.46 10.39 -12.73
N GLN A 27 4.99 10.20 -11.53
CA GLN A 27 6.40 9.88 -11.31
C GLN A 27 6.69 8.36 -11.27
N MET A 28 5.63 7.52 -11.28
CA MET A 28 5.72 6.06 -11.39
C MET A 28 4.81 5.54 -12.52
N PRO A 29 5.15 5.83 -13.79
CA PRO A 29 4.31 5.47 -14.94
C PRO A 29 4.27 3.96 -15.24
N ALA A 30 5.34 3.21 -14.94
CA ALA A 30 5.42 1.79 -15.21
C ALA A 30 4.49 1.00 -14.28
N LEU A 31 4.53 1.25 -12.98
CA LEU A 31 3.61 0.63 -12.03
C LEU A 31 2.17 1.07 -12.27
N LYS A 32 1.96 2.33 -12.61
CA LYS A 32 0.64 2.82 -13.02
C LYS A 32 0.08 2.04 -14.21
N ARG A 33 0.91 1.70 -15.21
CA ARG A 33 0.53 0.83 -16.33
C ARG A 33 0.07 -0.55 -15.85
N VAL A 34 0.78 -1.15 -14.88
CA VAL A 34 0.39 -2.45 -14.31
C VAL A 34 -0.96 -2.36 -13.59
N VAL A 35 -1.15 -1.35 -12.75
CA VAL A 35 -2.38 -1.13 -11.97
C VAL A 35 -3.59 -0.88 -12.89
N GLU A 36 -3.48 0.01 -13.86
CA GLU A 36 -4.58 0.37 -14.78
C GLU A 36 -4.96 -0.77 -15.73
N ASN A 37 -4.02 -1.65 -16.07
CA ASN A 37 -4.28 -2.79 -16.98
C ASN A 37 -4.45 -4.12 -16.26
N GLY A 38 -4.50 -4.11 -14.94
CA GLY A 38 -4.57 -5.28 -14.12
C GLY A 38 -5.39 -5.10 -12.86
N VAL A 39 -4.98 -5.77 -11.82
CA VAL A 39 -5.58 -5.70 -10.48
C VAL A 39 -4.53 -5.20 -9.49
N SER A 40 -4.98 -4.52 -8.43
CA SER A 40 -4.09 -4.07 -7.37
C SER A 40 -4.74 -4.16 -6.00
N GLY A 41 -3.95 -4.19 -4.93
CA GLY A 41 -4.46 -4.26 -3.56
C GLY A 41 -3.39 -4.26 -2.50
N LYS A 42 -3.81 -4.31 -1.26
CA LYS A 42 -2.93 -4.48 -0.10
C LYS A 42 -2.66 -5.97 0.12
N LEU A 43 -1.40 -6.34 0.32
CA LEU A 43 -0.97 -7.69 0.62
C LEU A 43 -0.65 -7.80 2.12
N ALA A 44 -1.45 -8.54 2.86
CA ALA A 44 -1.27 -8.69 4.30
C ALA A 44 -0.03 -9.53 4.63
N THR A 45 0.84 -8.99 5.49
CA THR A 45 2.04 -9.68 5.98
C THR A 45 1.72 -10.70 7.09
N LEU A 46 2.75 -11.44 7.50
CA LEU A 46 2.69 -12.42 8.60
C LEU A 46 3.47 -11.93 9.82
N GLU A 47 3.21 -12.54 10.97
CA GLU A 47 3.96 -12.31 12.21
C GLU A 47 4.87 -13.50 12.55
N PRO A 48 6.11 -13.23 12.92
CA PRO A 48 6.83 -11.95 12.97
C PRO A 48 7.19 -11.41 11.57
N VAL A 49 7.31 -10.07 11.43
CA VAL A 49 7.59 -9.41 10.14
C VAL A 49 9.09 -9.46 9.86
N PHE A 50 9.57 -10.62 9.40
CA PHE A 50 10.98 -10.87 9.08
C PHE A 50 11.11 -11.35 7.64
N SER A 51 11.73 -10.57 6.80
CA SER A 51 11.77 -10.80 5.33
C SER A 51 12.21 -12.21 4.93
N PRO A 52 13.24 -12.86 5.51
CA PRO A 52 13.58 -14.22 5.11
C PRO A 52 12.47 -15.25 5.41
N MET A 53 11.72 -15.07 6.49
CA MET A 53 10.55 -15.88 6.81
C MET A 53 9.40 -15.59 5.83
N LEU A 54 9.14 -14.31 5.56
CA LEU A 54 8.03 -13.86 4.72
C LEU A 54 8.23 -14.29 3.27
N TRP A 55 9.42 -14.10 2.69
CA TRP A 55 9.76 -14.52 1.32
C TRP A 55 9.77 -16.04 1.18
N SER A 56 10.11 -16.79 2.25
CA SER A 56 9.93 -18.24 2.28
C SER A 56 8.45 -18.64 2.28
N SER A 57 7.61 -17.93 3.03
CA SER A 57 6.15 -18.15 3.05
C SER A 57 5.51 -17.84 1.69
N ILE A 58 5.91 -16.74 1.04
CA ILE A 58 5.49 -16.40 -0.33
C ILE A 58 5.83 -17.49 -1.32
N ALA A 59 7.07 -18.01 -1.26
CA ALA A 59 7.56 -19.03 -2.19
C ALA A 59 6.89 -20.40 -2.01
N THR A 60 6.40 -20.71 -0.82
CA THR A 60 5.87 -22.05 -0.48
C THR A 60 4.36 -22.10 -0.28
N GLY A 61 3.70 -20.94 -0.02
CA GLY A 61 2.30 -20.88 0.41
C GLY A 61 2.06 -21.48 1.80
N LYS A 62 3.12 -21.61 2.61
CA LYS A 62 3.09 -22.25 3.94
C LYS A 62 3.60 -21.33 5.03
N LEU A 63 3.15 -21.55 6.25
CA LEU A 63 3.64 -20.86 7.46
C LEU A 63 5.04 -21.37 7.86
N ALA A 64 5.73 -20.56 8.67
CA ALA A 64 7.11 -20.81 9.04
C ALA A 64 7.33 -22.10 9.85
N ASP A 65 6.35 -22.56 10.60
CA ASP A 65 6.42 -23.86 11.28
C ASP A 65 6.51 -25.06 10.32
N LYS A 66 6.03 -24.90 9.08
CA LYS A 66 6.12 -25.91 8.03
C LYS A 66 7.40 -25.74 7.20
N HIS A 67 7.70 -24.53 6.72
CA HIS A 67 8.88 -24.34 5.88
C HIS A 67 10.21 -24.18 6.66
N GLY A 68 10.17 -23.97 7.97
CA GLY A 68 11.35 -24.06 8.85
C GLY A 68 12.21 -22.81 8.96
N VAL A 69 11.99 -21.76 8.16
CA VAL A 69 12.72 -20.48 8.26
C VAL A 69 12.01 -19.59 9.28
N LEU A 70 12.62 -19.37 10.45
CA LEU A 70 11.98 -18.72 11.60
C LEU A 70 12.52 -17.32 11.93
N GLY A 71 13.62 -16.92 11.31
CA GLY A 71 14.25 -15.63 11.58
C GLY A 71 15.40 -15.38 10.62
N PHE A 72 16.35 -14.54 11.05
CA PHE A 72 17.54 -14.20 10.25
C PHE A 72 18.68 -15.19 10.41
N THR A 73 18.74 -15.87 11.56
CA THR A 73 19.80 -16.82 11.92
C THR A 73 19.22 -18.10 12.50
N GLU A 74 20.02 -19.14 12.47
CA GLU A 74 19.72 -20.43 13.10
C GLU A 74 20.97 -21.05 13.73
N PRO A 75 20.81 -21.90 14.79
CA PRO A 75 21.93 -22.65 15.34
C PRO A 75 22.38 -23.75 14.37
N ASP A 76 23.67 -23.86 14.14
CA ASP A 76 24.27 -24.98 13.41
C ASP A 76 24.98 -25.90 14.41
N TYR A 77 24.30 -26.92 14.85
CA TYR A 77 24.86 -27.89 15.83
C TYR A 77 25.99 -28.74 15.22
N SER A 78 26.13 -28.79 13.90
CA SER A 78 27.22 -29.55 13.27
C SER A 78 28.56 -28.84 13.33
N THR A 79 28.55 -27.52 13.30
CA THR A 79 29.77 -26.68 13.41
C THR A 79 29.92 -26.03 14.78
N GLY A 80 28.89 -26.05 15.60
CA GLY A 80 28.87 -25.35 16.89
C GLY A 80 28.78 -23.83 16.77
N ALA A 81 28.27 -23.32 15.65
CA ALA A 81 28.19 -21.89 15.38
C ALA A 81 26.76 -21.44 15.04
N VAL A 82 26.50 -20.13 15.15
CA VAL A 82 25.31 -19.51 14.58
C VAL A 82 25.57 -19.21 13.11
N ARG A 83 24.62 -19.53 12.25
CA ARG A 83 24.69 -19.22 10.84
C ARG A 83 23.47 -18.42 10.36
N PRO A 84 23.58 -17.60 9.30
CA PRO A 84 22.42 -17.02 8.66
C PRO A 84 21.53 -18.11 8.08
N VAL A 85 20.20 -17.85 8.06
CA VAL A 85 19.30 -18.75 7.33
C VAL A 85 19.66 -18.78 5.85
N SER A 86 19.52 -19.95 5.27
CA SER A 86 19.95 -20.24 3.92
C SER A 86 18.89 -21.03 3.17
N ASN A 87 19.15 -21.36 1.92
CA ASN A 87 18.26 -22.24 1.17
C ASN A 87 18.12 -23.64 1.81
N HIS A 88 19.14 -24.09 2.52
CA HIS A 88 19.09 -25.37 3.29
C HIS A 88 18.15 -25.30 4.52
N SER A 89 17.88 -24.11 5.04
CA SER A 89 16.97 -23.93 6.18
C SER A 89 15.51 -24.21 5.82
N ARG A 90 15.16 -24.00 4.55
CA ARG A 90 13.82 -24.27 4.04
C ARG A 90 13.60 -25.78 3.86
N LYS A 91 12.58 -26.33 4.52
CA LYS A 91 12.27 -27.77 4.57
C LYS A 91 11.27 -28.22 3.50
N THR A 92 10.60 -27.29 2.82
CA THR A 92 9.50 -27.54 1.89
C THR A 92 9.83 -27.08 0.48
N ALA A 93 9.13 -27.61 -0.52
CA ALA A 93 9.27 -27.20 -1.91
C ALA A 93 8.76 -25.77 -2.12
N ALA A 94 9.52 -24.93 -2.80
CA ALA A 94 9.09 -23.64 -3.28
C ALA A 94 8.42 -23.76 -4.65
N ILE A 95 7.75 -22.69 -5.08
CA ILE A 95 7.07 -22.65 -6.39
C ILE A 95 7.99 -23.02 -7.55
N TRP A 96 9.25 -22.58 -7.57
CA TRP A 96 10.20 -22.92 -8.62
C TRP A 96 10.61 -24.39 -8.61
N ASN A 97 10.59 -25.09 -7.45
CA ASN A 97 10.81 -26.53 -7.38
C ASN A 97 9.63 -27.26 -8.02
N ILE A 98 8.40 -26.84 -7.70
CA ILE A 98 7.15 -27.41 -8.23
C ILE A 98 7.14 -27.26 -9.77
N LEU A 99 7.38 -26.04 -10.25
CA LEU A 99 7.38 -25.75 -11.68
C LEU A 99 8.49 -26.52 -12.45
N SER A 100 9.69 -26.59 -11.86
CA SER A 100 10.80 -27.38 -12.43
C SER A 100 10.47 -28.85 -12.48
N HIS A 101 9.85 -29.45 -11.46
CA HIS A 101 9.36 -30.81 -11.44
C HIS A 101 8.32 -31.05 -12.55
N GLN A 102 7.47 -30.09 -12.84
CA GLN A 102 6.50 -30.08 -13.94
C GLN A 102 7.14 -29.75 -15.31
N LYS A 103 8.48 -29.79 -15.42
CA LYS A 103 9.23 -29.52 -16.66
C LYS A 103 9.01 -28.12 -17.25
N LEU A 104 8.57 -27.16 -16.43
CA LEU A 104 8.50 -25.75 -16.81
C LEU A 104 9.89 -25.11 -16.67
N LYS A 105 10.27 -24.29 -17.63
CA LYS A 105 11.52 -23.54 -17.60
C LYS A 105 11.44 -22.42 -16.58
N THR A 106 12.31 -22.44 -15.58
CA THR A 106 12.17 -21.65 -14.36
C THR A 106 13.44 -20.91 -14.02
N ASN A 107 13.39 -19.57 -13.98
CA ASN A 107 14.50 -18.72 -13.58
C ASN A 107 14.19 -17.99 -12.27
N VAL A 108 15.18 -17.87 -11.39
CA VAL A 108 15.05 -17.18 -10.11
C VAL A 108 16.27 -16.28 -9.87
N VAL A 109 16.06 -15.01 -9.51
CA VAL A 109 17.12 -14.03 -9.28
C VAL A 109 16.94 -13.34 -7.93
N GLY A 110 17.95 -13.43 -7.08
CA GLY A 110 18.09 -12.68 -5.86
C GLY A 110 17.17 -13.11 -4.70
N TRP A 111 16.29 -14.08 -4.86
CA TRP A 111 15.28 -14.44 -3.86
C TRP A 111 15.87 -14.74 -2.48
N TRP A 112 15.25 -14.28 -1.41
CA TRP A 112 15.79 -14.46 -0.06
C TRP A 112 14.93 -15.41 0.80
N PRO A 113 15.55 -16.46 1.43
CA PRO A 113 16.91 -16.97 1.21
C PRO A 113 16.97 -17.95 0.03
N SER A 114 18.01 -17.83 -0.82
CA SER A 114 18.21 -18.75 -1.96
C SER A 114 19.66 -19.19 -2.12
N HIS A 115 20.55 -18.77 -1.23
CA HIS A 115 21.94 -19.25 -1.24
C HIS A 115 22.12 -20.50 -0.33
N PRO A 116 22.86 -21.55 -0.80
CA PRO A 116 23.34 -21.75 -2.15
C PRO A 116 22.19 -22.01 -3.13
N ALA A 117 22.41 -21.66 -4.41
CA ALA A 117 21.46 -21.92 -5.48
C ALA A 117 21.18 -23.42 -5.62
N GLU A 118 19.90 -23.78 -5.69
CA GLU A 118 19.45 -25.14 -5.88
C GLU A 118 19.20 -25.46 -7.37
N SER A 119 19.14 -26.74 -7.71
CA SER A 119 18.86 -27.21 -9.06
C SER A 119 17.44 -26.84 -9.48
N VAL A 120 17.31 -26.17 -10.62
CA VAL A 120 16.04 -25.82 -11.25
C VAL A 120 16.09 -26.15 -12.75
N ASN A 121 14.94 -26.26 -13.39
CA ASN A 121 14.89 -26.43 -14.85
C ASN A 121 15.14 -25.09 -15.56
N GLY A 122 16.27 -24.46 -15.34
CA GLY A 122 16.66 -23.14 -15.84
C GLY A 122 17.86 -22.59 -15.10
N VAL A 123 17.76 -21.36 -14.64
CA VAL A 123 18.85 -20.64 -13.96
C VAL A 123 18.38 -20.10 -12.60
N MET A 124 19.17 -20.34 -11.55
CA MET A 124 19.00 -19.69 -10.26
C MET A 124 20.23 -18.85 -9.95
N VAL A 125 20.01 -17.56 -9.67
CA VAL A 125 21.01 -16.61 -9.17
C VAL A 125 20.62 -16.25 -7.74
N SER A 126 21.44 -16.67 -6.77
CA SER A 126 21.11 -16.55 -5.34
C SER A 126 21.24 -15.10 -4.82
N ASN A 127 20.71 -14.85 -3.62
CA ASN A 127 20.78 -13.57 -2.91
C ASN A 127 22.20 -13.14 -2.46
N PHE A 128 23.23 -13.91 -2.79
CA PHE A 128 24.64 -13.53 -2.60
C PHE A 128 25.27 -12.86 -3.83
N TYR A 129 24.56 -12.83 -4.93
CA TYR A 129 25.04 -12.37 -6.22
C TYR A 129 25.44 -10.89 -6.26
N GLN A 130 24.62 -10.01 -5.65
CA GLN A 130 24.77 -8.57 -5.71
C GLN A 130 25.82 -8.01 -4.73
N LYS A 131 26.29 -8.80 -3.76
CA LYS A 131 27.16 -8.31 -2.67
C LYS A 131 28.59 -8.07 -3.16
N ALA A 132 29.06 -6.81 -3.11
CA ALA A 132 30.43 -6.43 -3.42
C ALA A 132 31.33 -6.71 -2.22
N SER A 133 32.04 -7.84 -2.25
CA SER A 133 32.88 -8.33 -1.14
C SER A 133 34.33 -7.87 -1.20
N LYS A 134 34.72 -7.10 -2.21
CA LYS A 134 36.10 -6.59 -2.39
C LYS A 134 36.09 -5.09 -2.70
N PRO A 135 37.19 -4.36 -2.37
CA PRO A 135 37.36 -2.98 -2.77
C PRO A 135 37.32 -2.80 -4.29
N HIS A 136 36.93 -1.61 -4.76
CA HIS A 136 36.92 -1.26 -6.16
C HIS A 136 38.33 -1.43 -6.79
N GLY A 137 38.36 -2.02 -8.00
CA GLY A 137 39.61 -2.33 -8.69
C GLY A 137 40.28 -3.65 -8.31
N GLU A 138 39.84 -4.29 -7.23
CA GLU A 138 40.30 -5.63 -6.86
C GLU A 138 39.48 -6.72 -7.55
N LYS A 139 40.08 -7.89 -7.72
CA LYS A 139 39.40 -9.05 -8.30
C LYS A 139 38.28 -9.49 -7.36
N TRP A 140 37.06 -9.43 -7.86
CA TRP A 140 35.85 -9.82 -7.14
C TRP A 140 35.25 -11.13 -7.71
N PRO A 141 35.72 -12.32 -7.23
CA PRO A 141 35.25 -13.60 -7.74
C PRO A 141 33.80 -13.88 -7.33
N MET A 142 33.12 -14.70 -8.12
CA MET A 142 31.81 -15.21 -7.73
C MET A 142 31.98 -16.23 -6.59
N ALA A 143 31.20 -16.07 -5.50
CA ALA A 143 31.19 -17.07 -4.44
C ALA A 143 30.62 -18.40 -4.94
N LEU A 144 31.10 -19.53 -4.38
CA LEU A 144 30.57 -20.85 -4.73
C LEU A 144 29.08 -20.94 -4.39
N GLY A 145 28.31 -21.63 -5.19
CA GLY A 145 26.88 -21.80 -4.99
C GLY A 145 26.04 -20.55 -5.27
N THR A 146 26.62 -19.45 -5.80
CA THR A 146 25.86 -18.26 -6.13
C THR A 146 24.95 -18.44 -7.34
N VAL A 147 25.38 -19.22 -8.34
CA VAL A 147 24.66 -19.42 -9.61
C VAL A 147 24.54 -20.91 -9.94
N PHE A 148 23.32 -21.34 -10.24
CA PHE A 148 23.01 -22.64 -10.85
C PHE A 148 22.47 -22.42 -12.27
N PRO A 149 22.85 -23.19 -13.29
CA PRO A 149 23.97 -24.14 -13.24
C PRO A 149 25.32 -23.42 -13.20
N LYS A 150 26.31 -24.03 -12.57
CA LYS A 150 27.65 -23.43 -12.34
C LYS A 150 28.31 -22.87 -13.61
N LYS A 151 28.07 -23.52 -14.78
CA LYS A 151 28.57 -23.03 -16.07
C LYS A 151 28.10 -21.60 -16.44
N ALA A 152 27.01 -21.13 -15.88
CA ALA A 152 26.50 -19.77 -16.12
C ALA A 152 27.25 -18.70 -15.31
N SER A 153 28.03 -19.06 -14.29
CA SER A 153 28.70 -18.12 -13.37
C SER A 153 29.59 -17.11 -14.08
N GLU A 154 30.25 -17.46 -15.18
CA GLU A 154 31.10 -16.51 -15.95
C GLU A 154 30.28 -15.39 -16.57
N THR A 155 29.13 -15.68 -17.14
CA THR A 155 28.22 -14.69 -17.70
C THR A 155 27.75 -13.72 -16.62
N PHE A 156 27.24 -14.25 -15.51
CA PHE A 156 26.72 -13.42 -14.42
C PHE A 156 27.81 -12.61 -13.71
N THR A 157 29.08 -13.11 -13.68
CA THR A 157 30.19 -12.32 -13.13
C THR A 157 30.37 -10.98 -13.88
N LYS A 158 30.16 -10.98 -15.20
CA LYS A 158 30.32 -9.79 -16.06
C LYS A 158 29.15 -8.81 -15.97
N LEU A 159 28.01 -9.21 -15.42
CA LEU A 159 26.80 -8.37 -15.30
C LEU A 159 26.74 -7.61 -13.97
N ARG A 160 27.64 -7.91 -13.03
CA ARG A 160 27.66 -7.24 -11.72
C ARG A 160 28.16 -5.81 -11.81
N VAL A 161 27.61 -4.94 -11.02
CA VAL A 161 27.99 -3.54 -10.87
C VAL A 161 28.65 -3.35 -9.51
N HIS A 162 29.86 -2.79 -9.50
CA HIS A 162 30.52 -2.45 -8.24
C HIS A 162 30.11 -1.03 -7.81
N PRO A 163 29.92 -0.75 -6.49
CA PRO A 163 29.59 0.62 -6.03
C PRO A 163 30.59 1.68 -6.50
N GLY A 164 31.87 1.33 -6.65
CA GLY A 164 32.91 2.22 -7.19
C GLY A 164 32.83 2.52 -8.68
N ASP A 165 31.97 1.82 -9.45
CA ASP A 165 31.72 2.11 -10.86
C ASP A 165 30.68 3.24 -11.03
N LEU A 166 29.97 3.61 -9.95
CA LEU A 166 28.97 4.66 -9.98
C LEU A 166 29.61 6.04 -9.98
N THR A 167 29.02 6.93 -10.75
CA THR A 167 29.44 8.34 -10.89
C THR A 167 28.43 9.26 -10.18
N ASP A 168 28.76 10.54 -10.13
CA ASP A 168 27.87 11.57 -9.60
C ASP A 168 26.50 11.56 -10.29
N GLU A 169 26.44 11.26 -11.59
CA GLU A 169 25.18 11.16 -12.35
C GLU A 169 24.21 10.12 -11.78
N HIS A 170 24.74 9.07 -11.14
CA HIS A 170 23.92 8.04 -10.48
C HIS A 170 23.46 8.46 -9.07
N ILE A 171 24.26 9.27 -8.38
CA ILE A 171 24.01 9.67 -6.97
C ILE A 171 23.17 10.93 -6.88
N LEU A 172 23.42 11.93 -7.74
CA LEU A 172 22.73 13.23 -7.71
C LEU A 172 21.20 13.15 -7.82
N PRO A 173 20.58 12.23 -8.57
CA PRO A 173 19.13 12.06 -8.54
C PRO A 173 18.57 11.74 -7.15
N PHE A 174 19.33 11.06 -6.29
CA PHE A 174 18.94 10.67 -4.92
C PHE A 174 19.32 11.73 -3.90
N VAL A 175 20.50 12.31 -4.04
CA VAL A 175 21.04 13.34 -3.15
C VAL A 175 21.52 14.53 -3.99
N PRO A 176 20.60 15.45 -4.38
CA PRO A 176 20.95 16.59 -5.24
C PRO A 176 22.03 17.51 -4.66
N LEU A 177 22.16 17.52 -3.34
CA LEU A 177 23.13 18.31 -2.59
C LEU A 177 24.36 17.49 -2.14
N ALA A 178 24.70 16.40 -2.84
CA ALA A 178 25.79 15.49 -2.46
C ALA A 178 27.14 16.19 -2.23
N SER A 179 27.43 17.25 -2.99
CA SER A 179 28.65 18.04 -2.84
C SER A 179 28.78 18.76 -1.47
N GLN A 180 27.68 18.88 -0.72
CA GLN A 180 27.66 19.48 0.60
C GLN A 180 27.87 18.47 1.74
N VAL A 181 27.96 17.17 1.40
CA VAL A 181 28.17 16.09 2.37
C VAL A 181 29.65 15.92 2.65
N ASN A 182 30.04 16.06 3.91
CA ASN A 182 31.39 15.70 4.35
C ASN A 182 31.50 14.16 4.46
N GLN A 183 32.05 13.53 3.43
CA GLN A 183 32.17 12.07 3.36
C GLN A 183 33.13 11.45 4.37
N GLU A 184 33.93 12.23 5.08
CA GLU A 184 34.75 11.72 6.19
C GLU A 184 33.89 11.42 7.40
N GLU A 185 32.90 12.25 7.67
CA GLU A 185 32.00 12.16 8.82
C GLU A 185 30.68 11.43 8.51
N ASP A 186 30.18 11.58 7.28
CA ASP A 186 28.89 11.06 6.85
C ASP A 186 29.03 10.05 5.69
N LYS A 187 28.91 8.78 6.00
CA LYS A 187 29.08 7.67 5.04
C LYS A 187 27.80 7.33 4.24
N ARG A 188 26.72 8.10 4.42
CA ARG A 188 25.42 7.80 3.78
C ARG A 188 25.43 7.87 2.26
N LEU A 189 26.29 8.68 1.63
CA LEU A 189 26.47 8.64 0.17
C LEU A 189 27.02 7.29 -0.29
N ASN A 190 27.98 6.71 0.47
CA ASN A 190 28.47 5.36 0.17
C ASN A 190 27.36 4.31 0.31
N SER A 191 26.46 4.46 1.30
CA SER A 191 25.31 3.56 1.45
C SER A 191 24.36 3.67 0.26
N VAL A 192 24.05 4.89 -0.22
CA VAL A 192 23.26 5.09 -1.45
C VAL A 192 23.90 4.38 -2.63
N GLY A 193 25.21 4.60 -2.86
CA GLY A 193 25.95 3.96 -3.96
C GLY A 193 25.95 2.44 -3.86
N LYS A 194 26.12 1.87 -2.67
CA LYS A 194 26.08 0.43 -2.44
C LYS A 194 24.70 -0.16 -2.82
N ILE A 195 23.62 0.42 -2.30
CA ILE A 195 22.26 -0.03 -2.57
C ILE A 195 21.91 0.06 -4.07
N LEU A 196 22.33 1.14 -4.75
CA LEU A 196 22.12 1.31 -6.17
C LEU A 196 22.87 0.27 -7.01
N ALA A 197 24.12 -0.03 -6.68
CA ALA A 197 24.91 -1.03 -7.38
C ALA A 197 24.31 -2.45 -7.21
N GLU A 198 23.84 -2.77 -6.01
CA GLU A 198 23.16 -4.03 -5.71
C GLU A 198 21.87 -4.17 -6.54
N ALA A 199 21.02 -3.13 -6.58
CA ALA A 199 19.82 -3.11 -7.39
C ALA A 199 20.10 -3.27 -8.89
N ALA A 200 21.08 -2.52 -9.41
CA ALA A 200 21.50 -2.62 -10.81
C ALA A 200 22.04 -4.01 -11.16
N THR A 201 22.77 -4.65 -10.25
CA THR A 201 23.29 -6.01 -10.41
C THR A 201 22.16 -7.03 -10.55
N ILE A 202 21.17 -7.00 -9.68
CA ILE A 202 19.97 -7.86 -9.77
C ILE A 202 19.21 -7.58 -11.06
N HIS A 203 19.02 -6.32 -11.40
CA HIS A 203 18.30 -5.91 -12.61
C HIS A 203 18.99 -6.40 -13.89
N ASN A 204 20.32 -6.28 -13.98
CA ASN A 204 21.09 -6.76 -15.10
C ASN A 204 20.96 -8.28 -15.28
N ALA A 205 21.00 -9.04 -14.18
CA ALA A 205 20.79 -10.50 -14.23
C ALA A 205 19.38 -10.85 -14.70
N GLY A 206 18.37 -10.18 -14.13
CA GLY A 206 16.98 -10.38 -14.49
C GLY A 206 16.69 -10.08 -15.96
N THR A 207 17.07 -8.91 -16.43
CA THR A 207 16.85 -8.47 -17.81
C THR A 207 17.64 -9.32 -18.81
N TRP A 208 18.86 -9.75 -18.47
CA TRP A 208 19.63 -10.65 -19.30
C TRP A 208 18.92 -12.01 -19.47
N LEU A 209 18.36 -12.57 -18.40
CA LEU A 209 17.63 -13.83 -18.46
C LEU A 209 16.33 -13.71 -19.27
N ILE A 210 15.61 -12.60 -19.15
CA ILE A 210 14.40 -12.34 -19.94
C ILE A 210 14.73 -12.39 -21.44
N ASP A 211 15.82 -11.76 -21.85
CA ASP A 211 16.18 -11.57 -23.26
C ASP A 211 16.95 -12.76 -23.86
N ASN A 212 17.70 -13.51 -23.05
CA ASN A 212 18.66 -14.53 -23.56
C ASN A 212 18.27 -15.96 -23.21
N THR A 213 17.16 -16.23 -22.55
CA THR A 213 16.72 -17.58 -22.20
C THR A 213 15.26 -17.80 -22.53
N ASP A 214 14.91 -19.05 -22.87
CA ASP A 214 13.50 -19.44 -22.83
C ASP A 214 13.07 -19.68 -21.39
N TRP A 215 11.91 -19.12 -21.01
CA TRP A 215 11.36 -19.31 -19.68
C TRP A 215 9.83 -19.35 -19.69
N ASP A 216 9.24 -20.16 -18.79
CA ASP A 216 7.82 -20.22 -18.51
C ASP A 216 7.52 -19.44 -17.23
N PHE A 217 8.41 -19.50 -16.23
CA PHE A 217 8.33 -18.78 -14.98
C PHE A 217 9.64 -18.06 -14.66
N MET A 218 9.53 -16.85 -14.17
CA MET A 218 10.66 -16.08 -13.67
C MET A 218 10.30 -15.34 -12.38
N ALA A 219 11.19 -15.37 -11.38
CA ALA A 219 11.08 -14.60 -10.16
C ALA A 219 12.30 -13.71 -10.00
N ILE A 220 12.08 -12.40 -9.79
CA ILE A 220 13.14 -11.42 -9.50
C ILE A 220 12.81 -10.71 -8.19
N TYR A 221 13.77 -10.67 -7.27
CA TYR A 221 13.60 -10.05 -5.98
C TYR A 221 14.60 -8.91 -5.77
N TYR A 222 14.10 -7.78 -5.29
CA TYR A 222 14.85 -6.58 -4.97
C TYR A 222 14.66 -6.24 -3.48
N ASP A 223 15.74 -6.22 -2.70
CA ASP A 223 15.77 -5.85 -1.27
C ASP A 223 16.01 -4.34 -1.05
N ASN A 224 16.15 -3.58 -2.11
CA ASN A 224 16.76 -2.26 -2.09
C ASN A 224 15.82 -1.17 -1.55
N ILE A 225 14.49 -1.27 -1.74
CA ILE A 225 13.53 -0.31 -1.15
C ILE A 225 13.61 -0.39 0.38
N ASP A 226 13.65 -1.61 0.94
CA ASP A 226 13.82 -1.81 2.38
C ASP A 226 15.10 -1.16 2.91
N HIS A 227 16.22 -1.41 2.25
CA HIS A 227 17.50 -0.80 2.61
C HIS A 227 17.50 0.72 2.54
N PHE A 228 16.88 1.31 1.50
CA PHE A 228 16.69 2.77 1.40
C PHE A 228 15.79 3.28 2.51
N CYS A 229 14.70 2.59 2.84
CA CYS A 229 13.79 3.00 3.88
C CYS A 229 14.47 2.97 5.26
N HIS A 230 15.18 1.90 5.62
CA HIS A 230 15.94 1.83 6.89
C HIS A 230 16.98 2.94 7.01
N GLY A 231 17.70 3.25 5.92
CA GLY A 231 18.71 4.30 5.93
C GLY A 231 18.16 5.72 5.97
N PHE A 232 17.03 5.97 5.28
CA PHE A 232 16.64 7.32 4.89
C PHE A 232 15.18 7.69 5.16
N MET A 233 14.30 6.77 5.54
CA MET A 233 12.89 7.08 5.79
C MET A 233 12.71 8.16 6.86
N LYS A 234 13.60 8.25 7.85
CA LYS A 234 13.59 9.31 8.86
C LYS A 234 13.70 10.73 8.28
N PHE A 235 14.26 10.88 7.07
CA PHE A 235 14.37 12.14 6.35
C PHE A 235 13.26 12.35 5.31
N HIS A 236 12.44 11.34 5.03
CA HIS A 236 11.34 11.45 4.07
C HIS A 236 10.31 12.51 4.53
N PRO A 237 9.73 13.34 3.63
CA PRO A 237 8.68 14.29 4.00
C PRO A 237 7.42 13.61 4.62
N PRO A 238 6.75 14.32 5.55
CA PRO A 238 7.08 15.63 6.13
C PRO A 238 8.21 15.53 7.14
N GLN A 239 8.99 16.62 7.32
CA GLN A 239 10.02 16.66 8.37
C GLN A 239 9.39 16.47 9.76
N ILE A 240 9.92 15.56 10.54
CA ILE A 240 9.45 15.29 11.91
C ILE A 240 10.36 15.98 12.94
N LYS A 241 9.77 16.31 14.09
CA LYS A 241 10.49 16.97 15.19
C LYS A 241 11.68 16.10 15.65
N GLY A 242 12.86 16.67 15.70
CA GLY A 242 14.11 16.00 16.15
C GLY A 242 15.06 15.64 15.00
N ILE A 243 14.65 15.84 13.75
CA ILE A 243 15.52 15.74 12.57
C ILE A 243 16.11 17.11 12.29
N ASP A 244 17.44 17.16 12.17
CA ASP A 244 18.21 18.36 11.82
C ASP A 244 17.84 18.87 10.41
N ASP A 245 17.66 20.18 10.27
CA ASP A 245 17.22 20.82 9.01
C ASP A 245 18.19 20.57 7.84
N LYS A 246 19.49 20.61 8.09
CA LYS A 246 20.49 20.36 7.05
C LYS A 246 20.46 18.91 6.59
N GLN A 247 20.36 17.97 7.52
CA GLN A 247 20.25 16.55 7.19
C GLN A 247 18.95 16.23 6.46
N PHE A 248 17.84 16.85 6.87
CA PHE A 248 16.58 16.73 6.16
C PHE A 248 16.70 17.21 4.71
N GLU A 249 17.23 18.42 4.49
CA GLU A 249 17.40 18.95 3.12
C GLU A 249 18.33 18.10 2.25
N LEU A 250 19.37 17.50 2.83
CA LEU A 250 20.30 16.62 2.11
C LEU A 250 19.64 15.33 1.63
N TYR A 251 18.78 14.70 2.45
CA TYR A 251 18.35 13.31 2.24
C TYR A 251 16.85 13.11 2.04
N LYS A 252 16.04 14.17 2.06
CA LYS A 252 14.57 14.10 1.97
C LYS A 252 14.04 13.43 0.70
N ASP A 253 14.80 13.46 -0.39
CA ASP A 253 14.38 12.94 -1.69
C ASP A 253 14.81 11.49 -1.94
N VAL A 254 15.66 10.90 -1.08
CA VAL A 254 16.26 9.57 -1.30
C VAL A 254 15.21 8.50 -1.44
N VAL A 255 14.23 8.43 -0.53
CA VAL A 255 13.19 7.38 -0.57
C VAL A 255 12.32 7.52 -1.81
N ASN A 256 11.81 8.71 -2.13
CA ASN A 256 11.00 8.91 -3.33
C ASN A 256 11.78 8.54 -4.60
N ASN A 257 13.06 8.86 -4.66
CA ASN A 257 13.90 8.52 -5.81
C ASN A 257 14.22 7.02 -5.88
N ALA A 258 14.29 6.32 -4.74
CA ALA A 258 14.37 4.87 -4.71
C ALA A 258 13.15 4.22 -5.39
N TYR A 259 11.93 4.65 -5.05
CA TYR A 259 10.72 4.16 -5.70
C TYR A 259 10.67 4.49 -7.21
N ARG A 260 11.06 5.70 -7.60
CA ARG A 260 11.16 6.11 -9.01
C ARG A 260 12.18 5.28 -9.79
N PHE A 261 13.30 4.95 -9.17
CA PHE A 261 14.33 4.09 -9.76
C PHE A 261 13.80 2.67 -9.98
N HIS A 262 13.06 2.13 -9.01
CA HIS A 262 12.41 0.82 -9.17
C HIS A 262 11.32 0.85 -10.24
N ASP A 263 10.57 1.94 -10.37
CA ASP A 263 9.60 2.11 -11.46
C ASP A 263 10.28 2.17 -12.84
N MET A 264 11.42 2.83 -12.94
CA MET A 264 12.22 2.85 -14.17
C MET A 264 12.71 1.44 -14.55
N MET A 265 13.20 0.67 -13.57
CA MET A 265 13.61 -0.73 -13.79
C MET A 265 12.41 -1.60 -14.19
N LEU A 266 11.25 -1.39 -13.57
CA LEU A 266 10.00 -2.05 -13.96
C LEU A 266 9.62 -1.69 -15.39
N GLY A 267 9.72 -0.42 -15.77
CA GLY A 267 9.47 0.04 -17.14
C GLY A 267 10.32 -0.73 -18.16
N ARG A 268 11.62 -0.88 -17.87
CA ARG A 268 12.53 -1.66 -18.74
C ARG A 268 12.12 -3.14 -18.83
N ILE A 269 11.68 -3.74 -17.74
CA ILE A 269 11.16 -5.13 -17.74
C ILE A 269 9.90 -5.23 -18.60
N LEU A 270 8.96 -4.27 -18.45
CA LEU A 270 7.73 -4.24 -19.25
C LEU A 270 7.95 -4.06 -20.75
N ASP A 271 9.07 -3.45 -21.13
CA ASP A 271 9.47 -3.29 -22.54
C ASP A 271 10.12 -4.56 -23.13
N LEU A 272 10.62 -5.46 -22.29
CA LEU A 272 11.32 -6.70 -22.70
C LEU A 272 10.39 -7.91 -22.78
N VAL A 273 9.27 -7.90 -22.06
CA VAL A 273 8.34 -9.03 -22.02
C VAL A 273 7.22 -8.86 -23.05
N ASP A 274 6.73 -9.98 -23.56
CA ASP A 274 5.63 -10.02 -24.51
C ASP A 274 4.28 -9.72 -23.80
N ASP A 275 3.29 -9.25 -24.57
CA ASP A 275 1.94 -8.92 -24.06
C ASP A 275 1.17 -10.13 -23.51
N ASP A 276 1.60 -11.35 -23.83
CA ASP A 276 1.05 -12.61 -23.31
C ASP A 276 1.64 -13.02 -21.96
N THR A 277 2.59 -12.24 -21.41
CA THR A 277 3.19 -12.47 -20.11
C THR A 277 2.30 -11.95 -18.99
N THR A 278 2.05 -12.80 -17.99
CA THR A 278 1.43 -12.37 -16.73
C THR A 278 2.52 -11.82 -15.81
N ILE A 279 2.35 -10.58 -15.36
CA ILE A 279 3.25 -9.91 -14.42
C ILE A 279 2.55 -9.81 -13.09
N MET A 280 3.25 -10.20 -12.02
CA MET A 280 2.79 -10.06 -10.63
C MET A 280 3.89 -9.35 -9.84
N LEU A 281 3.59 -8.17 -9.31
CA LEU A 281 4.46 -7.40 -8.42
C LEU A 281 3.91 -7.45 -7.01
N ILE A 282 4.78 -7.83 -6.06
CA ILE A 282 4.41 -8.01 -4.67
C ILE A 282 5.44 -7.39 -3.73
N SER A 283 4.99 -7.04 -2.52
CA SER A 283 5.85 -6.71 -1.39
C SER A 283 5.44 -7.52 -0.16
N ASP A 284 6.40 -7.95 0.62
CA ASP A 284 6.16 -8.76 1.82
C ASP A 284 5.62 -7.95 3.00
N HIS A 285 5.94 -6.67 3.11
CA HIS A 285 5.42 -5.71 4.09
C HIS A 285 5.52 -4.29 3.55
N GLY A 286 4.93 -3.32 4.25
CA GLY A 286 5.13 -1.90 4.01
C GLY A 286 6.13 -1.30 4.99
N PHE A 287 6.30 0.02 4.96
CA PHE A 287 7.23 0.75 5.82
C PHE A 287 6.57 1.99 6.44
N GLU A 288 6.79 2.23 7.74
CA GLU A 288 6.22 3.38 8.45
C GLU A 288 6.71 4.70 7.86
N SER A 289 5.78 5.49 7.35
CA SER A 289 6.03 6.80 6.73
C SER A 289 5.29 7.93 7.46
N GLY A 290 5.39 9.15 6.96
CA GLY A 290 4.68 10.30 7.52
C GLY A 290 5.12 10.64 8.96
N PHE A 291 4.17 11.00 9.83
CA PHE A 291 4.44 11.39 11.22
C PHE A 291 4.57 10.21 12.19
N ASN A 292 4.34 8.98 11.76
CA ASN A 292 4.35 7.78 12.61
C ASN A 292 5.73 7.14 12.75
N ARG A 293 6.70 7.60 11.98
CA ARG A 293 8.09 7.08 11.97
C ARG A 293 8.70 7.12 13.36
N LEU A 294 9.39 6.04 13.72
CA LEU A 294 10.13 5.95 14.97
C LEU A 294 11.52 6.61 14.81
N LEU A 295 11.86 7.54 15.69
CA LEU A 295 13.20 8.14 15.73
C LEU A 295 14.22 7.28 16.46
N ASN A 296 13.75 6.51 17.40
CA ASN A 296 14.57 5.62 18.22
C ASN A 296 13.91 4.25 18.28
N LEU A 297 14.59 3.26 17.76
CA LEU A 297 14.18 1.87 17.86
C LEU A 297 14.49 1.31 19.27
N PRO A 298 13.71 0.35 19.75
CA PRO A 298 14.04 -0.34 20.99
C PRO A 298 15.39 -1.06 20.86
N LYS A 299 16.09 -1.23 21.99
CA LYS A 299 17.36 -1.97 22.02
C LYS A 299 17.09 -3.46 22.22
N GLU A 300 16.69 -4.13 21.17
CA GLU A 300 16.44 -5.57 21.14
C GLU A 300 16.73 -6.15 19.75
N ALA A 301 16.86 -7.47 19.68
CA ALA A 301 17.08 -8.17 18.42
C ALA A 301 15.96 -7.87 17.40
N ALA A 302 16.33 -7.72 16.15
CA ALA A 302 15.43 -7.38 15.03
C ALA A 302 14.62 -6.08 15.23
N ALA A 303 15.15 -5.12 16.02
CA ALA A 303 14.52 -3.82 16.24
C ALA A 303 14.16 -3.06 14.95
N PRO A 304 14.89 -3.14 13.82
CA PRO A 304 14.50 -2.52 12.56
C PRO A 304 13.11 -2.95 12.08
N ALA A 305 12.65 -4.16 12.40
CA ALA A 305 11.31 -4.64 12.04
C ALA A 305 10.15 -3.86 12.69
N TYR A 306 10.41 -2.99 13.69
CA TYR A 306 9.37 -2.08 14.22
C TYR A 306 8.99 -0.95 13.27
N ASP A 307 9.80 -0.67 12.26
CA ASP A 307 9.49 0.28 11.19
C ASP A 307 8.63 -0.36 10.08
N HIS A 308 8.42 -1.69 10.11
CA HIS A 308 7.64 -2.40 9.12
C HIS A 308 6.13 -2.27 9.36
N ARG A 309 5.35 -2.16 8.28
CA ARG A 309 3.88 -2.11 8.33
C ARG A 309 3.26 -3.45 7.93
N ALA A 310 2.05 -3.67 8.42
CA ALA A 310 1.31 -4.92 8.23
C ALA A 310 0.85 -5.20 6.79
N TYR A 311 1.01 -4.28 5.86
CA TYR A 311 0.54 -4.41 4.48
C TYR A 311 1.61 -3.96 3.50
N GLY A 312 1.97 -4.88 2.59
CA GLY A 312 2.75 -4.60 1.40
C GLY A 312 1.87 -4.36 0.18
N VAL A 313 2.50 -4.42 -0.99
CA VAL A 313 1.90 -4.16 -2.30
C VAL A 313 1.55 -5.47 -2.99
N PHE A 314 0.41 -5.48 -3.66
CA PHE A 314 0.03 -6.47 -4.66
C PHE A 314 -0.44 -5.75 -5.92
N ALA A 315 0.13 -6.10 -7.07
CA ALA A 315 -0.36 -5.68 -8.37
C ALA A 315 -0.11 -6.80 -9.39
N ALA A 316 -1.08 -7.07 -10.26
CA ALA A 316 -0.91 -8.09 -11.30
C ALA A 316 -1.64 -7.70 -12.59
N MET A 317 -1.00 -7.93 -13.74
CA MET A 317 -1.63 -7.78 -15.05
C MET A 317 -1.26 -8.95 -15.97
N GLY A 318 -2.11 -9.25 -16.94
CA GLY A 318 -1.84 -10.31 -17.93
C GLY A 318 -3.07 -10.74 -18.68
N PRO A 319 -2.91 -11.72 -19.58
CA PRO A 319 -3.98 -12.19 -20.47
C PRO A 319 -5.24 -12.65 -19.71
N ASP A 320 -5.03 -13.42 -18.62
CA ASP A 320 -6.13 -14.00 -17.81
C ASP A 320 -6.51 -13.14 -16.61
N ILE A 321 -5.80 -12.05 -16.36
CA ILE A 321 -6.04 -11.16 -15.21
C ILE A 321 -7.06 -10.08 -15.58
N LYS A 322 -8.01 -9.81 -14.68
CA LYS A 322 -8.98 -8.70 -14.80
C LYS A 322 -8.27 -7.36 -14.92
N LYS A 323 -8.99 -6.31 -15.30
CA LYS A 323 -8.45 -4.96 -15.46
C LYS A 323 -9.16 -3.97 -14.56
N ASP A 324 -8.39 -3.03 -14.02
CA ASP A 324 -8.88 -1.91 -13.21
C ASP A 324 -9.78 -2.36 -12.05
N GLU A 325 -9.36 -3.43 -11.34
CA GLU A 325 -10.09 -3.93 -10.18
C GLU A 325 -9.20 -3.98 -8.93
N LEU A 326 -9.82 -3.78 -7.77
CA LEU A 326 -9.15 -3.89 -6.47
C LEU A 326 -9.26 -5.30 -5.90
N VAL A 327 -8.19 -5.75 -5.27
CA VAL A 327 -8.10 -7.05 -4.58
C VAL A 327 -8.07 -6.81 -3.07
N PHE A 328 -8.98 -7.49 -2.38
CA PHE A 328 -9.10 -7.42 -0.92
C PHE A 328 -8.81 -8.77 -0.28
N GLY A 329 -8.23 -8.74 0.91
CA GLY A 329 -7.98 -9.93 1.72
C GLY A 329 -6.83 -10.82 1.24
N ALA A 330 -6.01 -10.35 0.29
CA ALA A 330 -4.82 -11.07 -0.14
C ALA A 330 -3.78 -11.12 0.99
N THR A 331 -3.15 -12.28 1.15
CA THR A 331 -2.05 -12.51 2.10
C THR A 331 -0.82 -13.07 1.39
N LEU A 332 0.34 -13.01 2.02
CA LEU A 332 1.59 -13.56 1.48
C LEU A 332 1.47 -15.06 1.14
N LEU A 333 0.68 -15.79 1.92
CA LEU A 333 0.48 -17.23 1.71
C LEU A 333 -0.28 -17.55 0.42
N ASP A 334 -1.04 -16.60 -0.11
CA ASP A 334 -1.91 -16.82 -1.27
C ASP A 334 -1.14 -16.74 -2.60
N ILE A 335 0.11 -16.27 -2.59
CA ILE A 335 0.90 -16.03 -3.81
C ILE A 335 1.26 -17.35 -4.50
N ALA A 336 1.89 -18.31 -3.79
CA ALA A 336 2.24 -19.60 -4.39
C ALA A 336 1.00 -20.35 -4.91
N PRO A 337 -0.12 -20.49 -4.16
CA PRO A 337 -1.36 -21.04 -4.68
C PRO A 337 -1.90 -20.32 -5.93
N THR A 338 -1.80 -18.99 -5.99
CA THR A 338 -2.24 -18.22 -7.16
C THR A 338 -1.37 -18.49 -8.38
N LEU A 339 -0.04 -18.58 -8.19
CA LEU A 339 0.90 -18.96 -9.24
C LEU A 339 0.61 -20.36 -9.78
N LEU A 340 0.33 -21.33 -8.90
CA LEU A 340 -0.09 -22.68 -9.35
C LEU A 340 -1.36 -22.63 -10.20
N SER A 341 -2.33 -21.77 -9.85
CA SER A 341 -3.55 -21.60 -10.63
C SER A 341 -3.32 -20.97 -12.00
N LEU A 342 -2.28 -20.11 -12.15
CA LEU A 342 -1.89 -19.58 -13.46
C LEU A 342 -1.39 -20.67 -14.40
N PHE A 343 -0.72 -21.68 -13.85
CA PHE A 343 -0.21 -22.85 -14.61
C PHE A 343 -1.18 -24.03 -14.66
N ASP A 344 -2.42 -23.87 -14.17
CA ASP A 344 -3.44 -24.93 -14.05
C ASP A 344 -2.93 -26.19 -13.29
N LEU A 345 -2.06 -25.97 -12.30
CA LEU A 345 -1.49 -27.01 -11.44
C LEU A 345 -2.29 -27.17 -10.14
N PRO A 346 -2.33 -28.41 -9.58
CA PRO A 346 -3.08 -28.67 -8.36
C PRO A 346 -2.46 -27.97 -7.14
N GLN A 347 -3.32 -27.61 -6.17
CA GLN A 347 -2.94 -27.06 -4.88
C GLN A 347 -2.52 -28.17 -3.92
N GLY A 348 -1.50 -27.95 -3.10
CA GLY A 348 -1.22 -28.82 -1.96
C GLY A 348 -2.23 -28.54 -0.83
N LYS A 349 -2.85 -29.61 -0.29
CA LYS A 349 -3.76 -29.48 0.89
C LYS A 349 -3.03 -29.00 2.14
N ASP A 350 -1.73 -29.14 2.17
CA ASP A 350 -0.83 -28.72 3.25
C ASP A 350 -0.39 -27.25 3.12
N MET A 351 -0.73 -26.56 2.03
CA MET A 351 -0.57 -25.11 1.92
C MET A 351 -1.55 -24.40 2.84
N ASP A 352 -1.10 -23.32 3.49
CA ASP A 352 -1.94 -22.51 4.38
C ASP A 352 -2.69 -21.41 3.63
N GLY A 353 -2.11 -20.95 2.51
CA GLY A 353 -2.73 -19.97 1.62
C GLY A 353 -3.76 -20.58 0.66
N LYS A 354 -4.47 -19.71 -0.03
CA LYS A 354 -5.48 -20.04 -1.06
C LYS A 354 -5.25 -19.20 -2.31
N PRO A 355 -5.60 -19.70 -3.50
CA PRO A 355 -5.48 -18.91 -4.71
C PRO A 355 -6.42 -17.71 -4.70
N LEU A 356 -5.97 -16.58 -5.19
CA LEU A 356 -6.74 -15.34 -5.38
C LEU A 356 -7.64 -15.48 -6.62
N LEU A 357 -8.71 -16.26 -6.53
CA LEU A 357 -9.57 -16.58 -7.68
C LEU A 357 -10.29 -15.38 -8.27
N ASN A 358 -10.52 -14.35 -7.48
CA ASN A 358 -11.20 -13.11 -7.89
C ASN A 358 -10.39 -12.25 -8.86
N ILE A 359 -9.09 -12.51 -9.04
CA ILE A 359 -8.27 -11.76 -9.99
C ILE A 359 -8.41 -12.25 -11.45
N PHE A 360 -8.94 -13.47 -11.66
CA PHE A 360 -9.03 -14.08 -12.97
C PHE A 360 -10.29 -13.64 -13.75
N LYS A 361 -10.15 -13.47 -15.06
CA LYS A 361 -11.30 -13.18 -15.98
C LYS A 361 -12.27 -14.36 -16.06
N LYS A 362 -11.75 -15.61 -15.93
CA LYS A 362 -12.53 -16.84 -16.00
C LYS A 362 -12.40 -17.60 -14.69
N GLU A 363 -13.45 -18.31 -14.32
CA GLU A 363 -13.39 -19.22 -13.17
C GLU A 363 -12.30 -20.27 -13.38
N LYS A 364 -11.49 -20.50 -12.35
CA LYS A 364 -10.47 -21.54 -12.30
C LYS A 364 -10.99 -22.73 -11.49
N ASN A 365 -10.92 -23.91 -12.07
CA ASN A 365 -11.25 -25.17 -11.36
C ASN A 365 -10.00 -25.68 -10.61
N ILE A 366 -10.01 -25.59 -9.28
CA ILE A 366 -8.87 -25.95 -8.46
C ILE A 366 -8.88 -27.45 -8.14
N GLN A 367 -7.85 -28.14 -8.56
CA GLN A 367 -7.54 -29.51 -8.18
C GLN A 367 -6.64 -29.52 -6.95
N TYR A 368 -6.65 -30.61 -6.18
CA TYR A 368 -5.86 -30.74 -4.96
C TYR A 368 -5.08 -32.05 -4.94
N ILE A 369 -3.85 -31.99 -4.46
CA ILE A 369 -3.02 -33.13 -4.06
C ILE A 369 -2.73 -33.06 -2.56
N ASN A 370 -2.18 -34.09 -1.96
CA ASN A 370 -1.87 -34.07 -0.53
C ASN A 370 -0.75 -33.09 -0.21
N SER A 371 0.40 -33.23 -0.85
CA SER A 371 1.55 -32.34 -0.73
C SER A 371 2.42 -32.41 -1.97
N TRP A 372 3.05 -31.32 -2.35
CA TRP A 372 4.13 -31.29 -3.33
C TRP A 372 5.47 -31.78 -2.75
N ASP A 373 5.64 -31.66 -1.42
CA ASP A 373 6.86 -32.09 -0.74
C ASP A 373 7.07 -33.61 -0.84
N ASP A 374 5.99 -34.39 -0.95
CA ASP A 374 6.03 -35.84 -1.12
C ASP A 374 6.57 -36.28 -2.53
N LEU A 375 6.57 -35.35 -3.49
CA LEU A 375 6.91 -35.61 -4.89
C LEU A 375 8.25 -35.01 -5.31
N ILE A 376 8.84 -34.13 -4.49
CA ILE A 376 10.01 -33.32 -4.90
C ILE A 376 11.15 -33.51 -3.91
N GLU A 377 12.25 -34.04 -4.39
CA GLU A 377 13.53 -34.01 -3.70
C GLU A 377 14.34 -32.82 -4.18
N ARG A 378 14.84 -32.00 -3.22
CA ARG A 378 15.63 -30.82 -3.52
C ARG A 378 17.10 -31.15 -3.63
N GLU A 379 17.72 -30.72 -4.73
CA GLU A 379 19.09 -30.97 -5.04
C GLU A 379 19.92 -29.68 -5.06
N PHE A 380 21.19 -29.79 -4.62
CA PHE A 380 22.16 -28.70 -4.61
C PHE A 380 23.48 -29.16 -5.21
N GLU A 381 24.04 -28.35 -6.13
CA GLU A 381 25.37 -28.63 -6.69
C GLU A 381 26.48 -28.33 -5.66
N GLU A 382 26.30 -27.38 -4.80
CA GLU A 382 27.30 -26.89 -3.83
C GLU A 382 26.75 -26.90 -2.40
N LYS A 383 27.65 -27.11 -1.45
CA LYS A 383 27.36 -26.97 -0.02
C LYS A 383 27.58 -25.52 0.43
N LEU A 384 26.87 -25.11 1.49
CA LEU A 384 27.10 -23.81 2.11
C LEU A 384 28.55 -23.73 2.64
N ASP A 385 29.31 -22.73 2.20
CA ASP A 385 30.67 -22.52 2.72
C ASP A 385 30.68 -21.60 3.95
N SER A 386 31.71 -21.74 4.78
CA SER A 386 31.86 -20.98 6.01
C SER A 386 32.18 -19.49 5.79
N ALA A 387 32.83 -19.15 4.66
CA ALA A 387 33.20 -17.77 4.36
C ALA A 387 31.97 -16.96 3.97
N SER A 388 31.13 -17.52 3.07
CA SER A 388 29.83 -16.91 2.70
C SER A 388 28.90 -16.75 3.91
N SER A 389 28.89 -17.70 4.83
CA SER A 389 28.12 -17.60 6.09
C SER A 389 28.59 -16.46 6.98
N LYS A 390 29.89 -16.21 7.07
CA LYS A 390 30.47 -15.13 7.88
C LYS A 390 30.15 -13.75 7.26
N GLU A 391 30.32 -13.59 5.97
CA GLU A 391 29.99 -12.32 5.27
C GLU A 391 28.49 -11.97 5.44
N ALA A 392 27.58 -12.95 5.36
CA ALA A 392 26.17 -12.75 5.57
C ALA A 392 25.82 -12.35 7.00
N LEU A 393 26.49 -12.95 8.02
CA LEU A 393 26.31 -12.56 9.41
C LEU A 393 26.76 -11.12 9.65
N GLU A 394 27.94 -10.73 9.14
CA GLU A 394 28.46 -9.37 9.26
C GLU A 394 27.47 -8.34 8.69
N MET A 395 26.85 -8.64 7.55
CA MET A 395 25.84 -7.78 6.94
C MET A 395 24.58 -7.64 7.81
N LEU A 396 24.05 -8.73 8.36
CA LEU A 396 22.87 -8.70 9.23
C LEU A 396 23.13 -7.89 10.51
N ILE A 397 24.38 -7.92 11.03
CA ILE A 397 24.82 -7.07 12.14
C ILE A 397 24.86 -5.59 11.73
N GLU A 398 25.42 -5.28 10.55
CA GLU A 398 25.52 -3.91 10.02
C GLU A 398 24.13 -3.27 9.84
N LEU A 399 23.17 -4.05 9.35
CA LEU A 399 21.77 -3.63 9.20
C LEU A 399 20.98 -3.59 10.52
N GLY A 400 21.53 -4.12 11.61
CA GLY A 400 20.90 -4.14 12.92
C GLY A 400 19.82 -5.22 13.10
N TYR A 401 19.68 -6.16 12.18
CA TYR A 401 18.72 -7.27 12.29
C TYR A 401 19.13 -8.31 13.34
N ILE A 402 20.42 -8.44 13.59
CA ILE A 402 20.96 -9.31 14.64
C ILE A 402 22.00 -8.56 15.49
N GLU A 403 22.13 -8.94 16.75
CA GLU A 403 23.27 -8.57 17.56
C GLU A 403 24.50 -9.40 17.16
N LYS A 404 25.70 -8.84 17.40
CA LYS A 404 26.93 -9.63 17.23
C LYS A 404 26.84 -10.89 18.09
N PRO A 405 27.01 -12.09 17.51
CA PRO A 405 27.02 -13.34 18.31
C PRO A 405 28.03 -13.28 19.47
N ASP A 406 27.68 -13.92 20.56
CA ASP A 406 28.57 -14.02 21.74
C ASP A 406 29.86 -14.75 21.36
N ASP A 407 30.98 -14.34 21.96
CA ASP A 407 32.28 -14.97 21.70
C ASP A 407 32.31 -16.44 22.19
N LYS A 408 31.44 -16.81 23.14
CA LYS A 408 31.23 -18.20 23.58
C LYS A 408 30.18 -18.88 22.68
N ALA A 409 30.62 -19.84 21.92
CA ALA A 409 29.77 -20.56 20.93
C ALA A 409 28.51 -21.15 21.57
N GLU A 410 28.60 -21.76 22.75
CA GLU A 410 27.45 -22.34 23.46
C GLU A 410 26.37 -21.29 23.80
N VAL A 411 26.79 -20.11 24.22
CA VAL A 411 25.89 -18.98 24.56
C VAL A 411 25.23 -18.44 23.27
N ALA A 412 26.00 -18.30 22.19
CA ALA A 412 25.51 -17.86 20.91
C ALA A 412 24.47 -18.83 20.34
N LEU A 413 24.73 -20.13 20.37
CA LEU A 413 23.83 -21.19 19.95
C LEU A 413 22.52 -21.19 20.74
N GLU A 414 22.62 -21.08 22.07
CA GLU A 414 21.45 -21.06 22.96
C GLU A 414 20.57 -19.81 22.68
N ARG A 415 21.19 -18.63 22.52
CA ARG A 415 20.45 -17.41 22.14
C ARG A 415 19.73 -17.58 20.80
N ALA A 416 20.39 -18.12 19.78
CA ALA A 416 19.78 -18.36 18.47
C ALA A 416 18.62 -19.37 18.57
N ARG A 417 18.75 -20.42 19.39
CA ARG A 417 17.68 -21.38 19.67
C ARG A 417 16.47 -20.69 20.32
N VAL A 418 16.71 -19.93 21.39
CA VAL A 418 15.66 -19.20 22.13
C VAL A 418 14.92 -18.22 21.23
N GLU A 419 15.64 -17.47 20.37
CA GLU A 419 15.02 -16.57 19.39
C GLU A 419 14.13 -17.33 18.40
N ASN A 420 14.60 -18.44 17.84
CA ASN A 420 13.82 -19.23 16.90
C ASN A 420 12.58 -19.86 17.54
N GLU A 421 12.68 -20.35 18.78
CA GLU A 421 11.54 -20.84 19.54
C GLU A 421 10.53 -19.73 19.85
N PHE A 422 11.01 -18.55 20.25
CA PHE A 422 10.15 -17.39 20.46
C PHE A 422 9.44 -16.97 19.17
N ASN A 423 10.13 -16.94 18.04
CA ASN A 423 9.53 -16.63 16.75
C ASN A 423 8.51 -17.69 16.33
N LEU A 424 8.79 -18.97 16.57
CA LEU A 424 7.82 -20.05 16.33
C LEU A 424 6.57 -19.88 17.20
N ALA A 425 6.72 -19.50 18.46
CA ALA A 425 5.59 -19.21 19.34
C ALA A 425 4.76 -18.03 18.83
N ARG A 426 5.38 -16.99 18.26
CA ARG A 426 4.69 -15.88 17.60
C ARG A 426 3.92 -16.32 16.35
N VAL A 427 4.51 -17.19 15.53
CA VAL A 427 3.82 -17.80 14.37
C VAL A 427 2.60 -18.58 14.82
N TYR A 428 2.71 -19.41 15.86
CA TYR A 428 1.55 -20.13 16.39
C TYR A 428 0.46 -19.21 16.93
N LEU A 429 0.83 -18.15 17.62
CA LEU A 429 -0.12 -17.21 18.20
C LEU A 429 -0.89 -16.45 17.10
N SER A 430 -0.19 -15.96 16.08
CA SER A 430 -0.78 -15.23 14.96
C SER A 430 -1.64 -16.13 14.04
N SER A 431 -1.32 -17.43 13.97
CA SER A 431 -2.09 -18.43 13.22
C SER A 431 -3.20 -19.09 14.03
N ASN A 432 -3.62 -18.47 15.16
CA ASN A 432 -4.70 -18.94 16.05
C ASN A 432 -4.46 -20.34 16.65
N ARG A 433 -3.21 -20.62 17.02
CA ARG A 433 -2.76 -21.82 17.71
C ARG A 433 -2.17 -21.48 19.10
N PRO A 434 -2.97 -20.90 20.02
CA PRO A 434 -2.47 -20.38 21.30
C PRO A 434 -2.00 -21.48 22.25
N LYS A 435 -2.43 -22.72 22.06
CA LYS A 435 -2.00 -23.85 22.91
C LYS A 435 -0.54 -24.21 22.64
N GLU A 436 -0.16 -24.31 21.37
CA GLU A 436 1.20 -24.59 20.95
C GLU A 436 2.13 -23.43 21.30
N SER A 437 1.64 -22.19 21.12
CA SER A 437 2.37 -20.98 21.52
C SER A 437 2.65 -20.96 23.03
N ALA A 438 1.64 -21.22 23.87
CA ALA A 438 1.76 -21.22 25.33
C ALA A 438 2.79 -22.25 25.79
N ALA A 439 2.79 -23.46 25.25
CA ALA A 439 3.74 -24.51 25.62
C ALA A 439 5.22 -24.10 25.44
N ILE A 440 5.54 -23.37 24.38
CA ILE A 440 6.89 -22.84 24.17
C ILE A 440 7.16 -21.66 25.11
N LEU A 441 6.23 -20.72 25.21
CA LEU A 441 6.40 -19.51 25.99
C LEU A 441 6.49 -19.76 27.51
N GLU A 442 5.82 -20.81 28.03
CA GLU A 442 5.96 -21.25 29.43
C GLU A 442 7.41 -21.63 29.74
N VAL A 443 8.05 -22.42 28.87
CA VAL A 443 9.43 -22.83 29.03
C VAL A 443 10.38 -21.63 28.96
N LEU A 444 10.19 -20.78 27.93
CA LEU A 444 11.04 -19.59 27.73
C LEU A 444 10.91 -18.62 28.90
N PHE A 445 9.71 -18.39 29.41
CA PHE A 445 9.48 -17.46 30.53
C PHE A 445 9.97 -17.98 31.87
N GLU A 446 9.91 -19.29 32.10
CA GLU A 446 10.50 -19.89 33.32
C GLU A 446 12.04 -19.87 33.29
N THR A 447 12.64 -20.00 32.09
CA THR A 447 14.10 -19.93 31.95
C THR A 447 14.59 -18.49 32.08
N GLU A 448 13.88 -17.53 31.47
CA GLU A 448 14.19 -16.11 31.51
C GLU A 448 12.93 -15.32 31.80
N ASN A 449 12.80 -14.68 32.93
CA ASN A 449 11.64 -13.87 33.32
C ASN A 449 11.61 -12.55 32.52
N SER A 450 11.60 -12.67 31.18
CA SER A 450 11.65 -11.56 30.23
C SER A 450 10.29 -10.99 29.98
N VAL A 451 10.20 -9.65 29.88
CA VAL A 451 8.96 -8.93 29.54
C VAL A 451 8.40 -9.39 28.19
N ARG A 452 9.23 -9.58 27.18
CA ARG A 452 8.81 -9.98 25.84
C ARG A 452 8.15 -11.35 25.79
N PHE A 453 8.68 -12.32 26.56
CA PHE A 453 8.07 -13.65 26.65
C PHE A 453 6.79 -13.61 27.46
N GLY A 454 6.80 -12.91 28.59
CA GLY A 454 5.62 -12.79 29.45
C GLY A 454 4.45 -12.10 28.78
N LEU A 455 4.66 -11.03 28.02
CA LEU A 455 3.59 -10.37 27.26
C LEU A 455 2.92 -11.29 26.25
N ARG A 456 3.69 -12.10 25.53
CA ARG A 456 3.14 -13.08 24.56
C ARG A 456 2.45 -14.25 25.25
N LEU A 457 2.98 -14.71 26.39
CA LEU A 457 2.37 -15.77 27.20
C LEU A 457 1.00 -15.32 27.75
N ILE A 458 0.90 -14.08 28.26
CA ILE A 458 -0.37 -13.50 28.70
C ILE A 458 -1.39 -13.49 27.57
N ILE A 459 -1.00 -13.12 26.34
CA ILE A 459 -1.88 -13.12 25.18
C ILE A 459 -2.34 -14.55 24.83
N ALA A 460 -1.43 -15.53 24.91
CA ALA A 460 -1.75 -16.93 24.67
C ALA A 460 -2.74 -17.46 25.73
N TYR A 461 -2.54 -17.14 27.00
CA TYR A 461 -3.46 -17.52 28.08
C TYR A 461 -4.82 -16.81 27.97
N GLU A 462 -4.85 -15.55 27.56
CA GLU A 462 -6.10 -14.83 27.29
C GLU A 462 -6.90 -15.54 26.19
N ALA A 463 -6.24 -15.94 25.08
CA ALA A 463 -6.87 -16.68 23.99
C ALA A 463 -7.39 -18.07 24.45
N LEU A 464 -6.70 -18.71 25.38
CA LEU A 464 -7.10 -19.97 26.02
C LEU A 464 -8.11 -19.79 27.15
N LYS A 465 -8.49 -18.56 27.50
CA LYS A 465 -9.34 -18.20 28.65
C LYS A 465 -8.78 -18.61 30.01
N LYS A 466 -7.47 -18.78 30.10
CA LYS A 466 -6.72 -19.04 31.34
C LYS A 466 -6.40 -17.73 32.06
N TYR A 467 -7.45 -17.01 32.51
CA TYR A 467 -7.34 -15.64 33.00
C TYR A 467 -6.54 -15.54 34.30
N ASP A 468 -6.66 -16.51 35.21
CA ASP A 468 -5.94 -16.52 36.48
C ASP A 468 -4.44 -16.75 36.27
N ASP A 469 -4.06 -17.66 35.36
CA ASP A 469 -2.67 -17.90 34.98
C ASP A 469 -2.07 -16.62 34.36
N ALA A 470 -2.83 -15.95 33.46
CA ALA A 470 -2.41 -14.69 32.87
C ALA A 470 -2.17 -13.59 33.91
N LEU A 471 -3.05 -13.46 34.91
CA LEU A 471 -2.88 -12.48 36.00
C LEU A 471 -1.67 -12.82 36.90
N GLN A 472 -1.32 -14.10 37.08
CA GLN A 472 -0.09 -14.50 37.79
C GLN A 472 1.17 -14.06 37.05
N ILE A 473 1.20 -14.24 35.69
CA ILE A 473 2.32 -13.72 34.87
C ILE A 473 2.41 -12.21 34.96
N ILE A 474 1.27 -11.49 34.87
CA ILE A 474 1.23 -10.03 35.05
C ILE A 474 1.84 -9.62 36.41
N ALA A 475 1.43 -10.27 37.50
CA ALA A 475 1.93 -9.96 38.85
C ALA A 475 3.43 -10.24 39.00
N ARG A 476 3.97 -11.28 38.34
CA ARG A 476 5.40 -11.56 38.26
C ARG A 476 6.14 -10.45 37.53
N LEU A 477 5.64 -10.00 36.37
CA LEU A 477 6.25 -8.92 35.62
C LEU A 477 6.20 -7.59 36.36
N GLU A 478 5.07 -7.23 36.99
CA GLU A 478 4.93 -5.99 37.78
C GLU A 478 5.94 -5.88 38.90
N LYS A 479 6.36 -7.03 39.50
CA LYS A 479 7.42 -7.06 40.53
C LYS A 479 8.82 -6.87 39.97
N SER A 480 9.08 -7.28 38.72
CA SER A 480 10.40 -7.24 38.09
C SER A 480 10.68 -5.92 37.34
N ILE A 481 9.65 -5.15 36.99
CA ILE A 481 9.75 -3.96 36.15
C ILE A 481 9.80 -2.71 37.05
N LYS A 482 10.77 -1.81 36.77
CA LYS A 482 10.88 -0.52 37.47
C LYS A 482 9.90 0.55 36.96
N ASN A 483 9.54 0.50 35.68
CA ASN A 483 8.70 1.46 35.02
C ASN A 483 7.39 0.82 34.53
N GLU A 484 6.30 1.56 34.57
CA GLU A 484 5.00 1.10 34.09
C GLU A 484 5.05 0.82 32.59
N ILE A 485 4.59 -0.37 32.18
CA ILE A 485 4.47 -0.77 30.77
C ILE A 485 2.99 -0.71 30.36
N GLN A 486 2.70 0.18 29.42
CA GLN A 486 1.33 0.42 28.95
C GLN A 486 0.67 -0.82 28.35
N GLN A 487 1.44 -1.65 27.63
CA GLN A 487 0.93 -2.91 27.07
C GLN A 487 0.51 -3.90 28.17
N LEU A 488 1.24 -3.97 29.27
CA LEU A 488 0.91 -4.84 30.40
C LEU A 488 -0.39 -4.39 31.07
N ASN A 489 -0.57 -3.08 31.28
CA ASN A 489 -1.81 -2.52 31.83
C ASN A 489 -3.01 -2.76 30.90
N ALA A 490 -2.80 -2.66 29.58
CA ALA A 490 -3.85 -2.92 28.62
C ALA A 490 -4.32 -4.40 28.63
N LEU A 491 -3.36 -5.33 28.76
CA LEU A 491 -3.66 -6.74 28.93
C LEU A 491 -4.38 -7.00 30.27
N LYS A 492 -3.90 -6.42 31.37
CA LYS A 492 -4.55 -6.53 32.68
C LYS A 492 -6.00 -6.06 32.66
N ALA A 493 -6.24 -4.87 32.10
CA ALA A 493 -7.59 -4.31 31.98
C ALA A 493 -8.51 -5.20 31.14
N SER A 494 -8.00 -5.73 30.01
CA SER A 494 -8.75 -6.66 29.16
C SER A 494 -9.14 -7.95 29.90
N ILE A 495 -8.19 -8.56 30.59
CA ILE A 495 -8.40 -9.82 31.34
C ILE A 495 -9.37 -9.61 32.50
N LEU A 496 -9.22 -8.54 33.29
CA LEU A 496 -10.14 -8.19 34.37
C LEU A 496 -11.55 -7.95 33.85
N ALA A 497 -11.66 -7.32 32.67
CA ALA A 497 -12.95 -7.16 32.01
C ALA A 497 -13.56 -8.49 31.60
N GLU A 498 -12.78 -9.47 31.08
CA GLU A 498 -13.26 -10.80 30.76
C GLU A 498 -13.71 -11.57 32.00
N LYS A 499 -13.09 -11.36 33.14
CA LYS A 499 -13.51 -11.90 34.45
C LYS A 499 -14.70 -11.14 35.06
N ASN A 500 -15.24 -10.10 34.41
CA ASN A 500 -16.29 -9.21 34.90
C ASN A 500 -15.93 -8.38 36.15
N GLU A 501 -14.65 -8.18 36.41
CA GLU A 501 -14.13 -7.29 37.46
C GLU A 501 -14.20 -5.83 36.99
N LYS A 502 -15.42 -5.32 36.86
CA LYS A 502 -15.73 -4.03 36.19
C LYS A 502 -14.98 -2.85 36.78
N ALA A 503 -14.97 -2.70 38.11
CA ALA A 503 -14.36 -1.56 38.77
C ALA A 503 -12.85 -1.45 38.47
N ALA A 504 -12.12 -2.55 38.67
CA ALA A 504 -10.68 -2.62 38.42
C ALA A 504 -10.32 -2.43 36.94
N ALA A 505 -11.08 -3.05 36.02
CA ALA A 505 -10.87 -2.89 34.60
C ALA A 505 -11.07 -1.44 34.12
N LEU A 506 -12.13 -0.77 34.60
CA LEU A 506 -12.41 0.63 34.26
C LEU A 506 -11.41 1.61 34.89
N GLU A 507 -10.94 1.37 36.11
CA GLU A 507 -9.92 2.19 36.75
C GLU A 507 -8.63 2.25 35.90
N ILE A 508 -8.16 1.09 35.42
CA ILE A 508 -6.97 1.04 34.55
C ILE A 508 -7.24 1.75 33.21
N ALA A 509 -8.41 1.52 32.59
CA ALA A 509 -8.80 2.18 31.35
C ALA A 509 -8.94 3.70 31.50
N ASP A 510 -9.44 4.18 32.65
CA ASP A 510 -9.58 5.60 32.98
C ASP A 510 -8.23 6.28 33.15
N ASN A 511 -7.27 5.60 33.77
CA ASN A 511 -5.90 6.09 33.85
C ASN A 511 -5.24 6.19 32.47
N ALA A 512 -5.45 5.19 31.61
CA ALA A 512 -4.97 5.22 30.24
C ALA A 512 -5.65 6.32 29.40
N TYR A 513 -6.96 6.57 29.61
CA TYR A 513 -7.68 7.64 28.91
C TYR A 513 -7.05 9.02 29.11
N LYS A 514 -6.46 9.30 30.25
CA LYS A 514 -5.81 10.58 30.60
C LYS A 514 -4.42 10.74 30.01
N ARG A 515 -3.80 9.65 29.53
CA ARG A 515 -2.42 9.62 29.05
C ARG A 515 -2.34 9.54 27.53
N ARG A 516 -1.15 9.78 26.97
CA ARG A 516 -0.84 9.47 25.58
C ARG A 516 -0.74 7.94 25.44
N ILE A 517 -1.33 7.41 24.38
CA ILE A 517 -1.23 5.99 24.05
C ILE A 517 -0.16 5.79 22.96
N ASP A 518 0.76 4.87 23.19
CA ASP A 518 1.95 4.70 22.36
C ASP A 518 1.75 3.69 21.22
N THR A 519 0.85 2.72 21.42
CA THR A 519 0.62 1.66 20.45
C THR A 519 -0.86 1.42 20.15
N PRO A 520 -1.22 1.04 18.89
CA PRO A 520 -2.57 0.61 18.55
C PRO A 520 -3.04 -0.59 19.39
N PHE A 521 -2.14 -1.50 19.73
CA PHE A 521 -2.43 -2.68 20.57
C PHE A 521 -3.04 -2.29 21.92
N SER A 522 -2.39 -1.38 22.63
CA SER A 522 -2.89 -0.90 23.94
C SER A 522 -4.20 -0.13 23.79
N ALA A 523 -4.30 0.69 22.75
CA ALA A 523 -5.51 1.46 22.47
C ALA A 523 -6.73 0.57 22.21
N GLN A 524 -6.58 -0.45 21.39
CA GLN A 524 -7.66 -1.41 21.09
C GLN A 524 -8.19 -2.09 22.35
N ARG A 525 -7.30 -2.51 23.26
CA ARG A 525 -7.69 -3.19 24.50
C ARG A 525 -8.43 -2.25 25.43
N PHE A 526 -7.95 -1.04 25.66
CA PHE A 526 -8.66 -0.07 26.48
C PHE A 526 -10.04 0.32 25.86
N ALA A 527 -10.09 0.50 24.54
CA ALA A 527 -11.34 0.77 23.84
C ALA A 527 -12.35 -0.39 24.02
N LYS A 528 -11.90 -1.64 23.88
CA LYS A 528 -12.75 -2.83 24.12
C LYS A 528 -13.31 -2.86 25.53
N VAL A 529 -12.53 -2.50 26.57
CA VAL A 529 -13.01 -2.40 27.95
C VAL A 529 -14.14 -1.37 28.07
N LEU A 530 -13.95 -0.16 27.51
CA LEU A 530 -14.98 0.88 27.53
C LEU A 530 -16.25 0.44 26.80
N ILE A 531 -16.12 -0.21 25.63
CA ILE A 531 -17.25 -0.72 24.83
C ILE A 531 -17.99 -1.84 25.58
N LYS A 532 -17.28 -2.78 26.18
CA LYS A 532 -17.87 -3.89 26.96
C LYS A 532 -18.79 -3.37 28.06
N TYR A 533 -18.40 -2.27 28.69
CA TYR A 533 -19.22 -1.62 29.73
C TYR A 533 -20.12 -0.49 29.20
N LYS A 534 -20.43 -0.49 27.90
CA LYS A 534 -21.35 0.43 27.20
C LYS A 534 -21.00 1.91 27.33
N GLN A 535 -19.73 2.24 27.56
CA GLN A 535 -19.26 3.62 27.60
C GLN A 535 -18.91 4.13 26.19
N PHE A 536 -19.85 3.99 25.24
CA PHE A 536 -19.64 4.19 23.81
C PHE A 536 -19.10 5.60 23.45
N LYS A 537 -19.68 6.65 24.03
CA LYS A 537 -19.20 8.03 23.79
C LYS A 537 -17.74 8.22 24.20
N ARG A 538 -17.37 7.70 25.37
CA ARG A 538 -15.98 7.77 25.84
C ARG A 538 -15.04 6.93 24.97
N ALA A 539 -15.48 5.77 24.52
CA ALA A 539 -14.72 4.94 23.59
C ALA A 539 -14.51 5.65 22.25
N ASP A 540 -15.54 6.29 21.69
CA ASP A 540 -15.43 7.06 20.44
C ASP A 540 -14.43 8.20 20.57
N GLU A 541 -14.53 9.05 21.61
CA GLU A 541 -13.59 10.14 21.85
C GLU A 541 -12.14 9.64 22.04
N PHE A 542 -11.97 8.55 22.78
CA PHE A 542 -10.68 7.92 22.99
C PHE A 542 -10.07 7.43 21.68
N ILE A 543 -10.83 6.66 20.91
CA ILE A 543 -10.37 6.10 19.63
C ILE A 543 -10.11 7.23 18.62
N LYS A 544 -10.98 8.24 18.54
CA LYS A 544 -10.80 9.44 17.67
C LYS A 544 -9.44 10.10 17.93
N ARG A 545 -9.04 10.23 19.19
CA ARG A 545 -7.74 10.80 19.56
C ARG A 545 -6.58 9.92 19.12
N VAL A 546 -6.70 8.60 19.26
CA VAL A 546 -5.66 7.64 18.85
C VAL A 546 -5.55 7.53 17.32
N LEU A 547 -6.67 7.56 16.61
CA LEU A 547 -6.71 7.53 15.14
C LEU A 547 -6.05 8.76 14.49
N LYS A 548 -5.91 9.90 15.18
CA LYS A 548 -5.07 11.02 14.70
C LYS A 548 -3.61 10.60 14.45
N ARG A 549 -3.15 9.59 15.17
CA ARG A 549 -1.80 9.07 15.08
C ARG A 549 -1.71 7.76 14.26
N PHE A 550 -2.77 6.96 14.25
CA PHE A 550 -2.84 5.67 13.56
C PHE A 550 -4.10 5.63 12.68
N PRO A 551 -4.20 6.46 11.62
CA PRO A 551 -5.45 6.73 10.91
C PRO A 551 -6.03 5.50 10.20
N GLU A 552 -5.19 4.61 9.69
CA GLU A 552 -5.61 3.43 8.92
C GLU A 552 -5.70 2.12 9.74
N ASN A 553 -5.65 2.22 11.08
CA ASN A 553 -5.71 1.00 11.88
C ASN A 553 -7.10 0.38 11.85
N SER A 554 -7.25 -0.69 11.06
CA SER A 554 -8.51 -1.43 10.84
C SER A 554 -9.24 -1.78 12.14
N SER A 555 -8.51 -2.28 13.14
CA SER A 555 -9.13 -2.67 14.41
C SER A 555 -9.66 -1.48 15.21
N LEU A 556 -8.98 -0.34 15.19
CA LEU A 556 -9.46 0.89 15.84
C LEU A 556 -10.65 1.48 15.08
N LEU A 557 -10.64 1.46 13.74
CA LEU A 557 -11.78 1.84 12.90
C LEU A 557 -13.00 0.98 13.20
N TYR A 558 -12.82 -0.35 13.26
CA TYR A 558 -13.86 -1.28 13.66
C TYR A 558 -14.44 -0.95 15.05
N LEU A 559 -13.59 -0.74 16.06
CA LEU A 559 -14.05 -0.42 17.42
C LEU A 559 -14.77 0.93 17.50
N LYS A 560 -14.34 1.89 16.68
CA LYS A 560 -15.03 3.16 16.53
C LYS A 560 -16.41 2.96 15.91
N GLY A 561 -16.53 2.13 14.87
CA GLY A 561 -17.79 1.72 14.28
C GLY A 561 -18.73 1.07 15.30
N VAL A 562 -18.21 0.17 16.16
CA VAL A 562 -18.99 -0.42 17.26
C VAL A 562 -19.45 0.64 18.26
N SER A 563 -18.62 1.64 18.54
CA SER A 563 -19.01 2.75 19.44
C SER A 563 -20.10 3.61 18.82
N ALA A 564 -20.01 3.95 17.53
CA ALA A 564 -21.05 4.68 16.79
C ALA A 564 -22.36 3.88 16.75
N PHE A 565 -22.31 2.58 16.47
CA PHE A 565 -23.46 1.68 16.51
C PHE A 565 -24.12 1.68 17.91
N GLY A 566 -23.31 1.62 18.96
CA GLY A 566 -23.79 1.69 20.35
C GLY A 566 -24.44 3.03 20.72
N CYS A 567 -24.01 4.11 20.07
CA CYS A 567 -24.62 5.45 20.16
C CYS A 567 -25.84 5.61 19.24
N LYS A 568 -26.19 4.60 18.44
CA LYS A 568 -27.27 4.61 17.42
C LYS A 568 -26.99 5.55 16.22
N ASP A 569 -25.75 5.89 15.99
CA ASP A 569 -25.27 6.63 14.81
C ASP A 569 -24.92 5.60 13.74
N TYR A 570 -25.95 5.06 13.08
CA TYR A 570 -25.81 3.89 12.20
C TYR A 570 -25.14 4.26 10.86
N GLU A 571 -25.37 5.46 10.35
CA GLU A 571 -24.73 5.95 9.11
C GLU A 571 -23.22 6.03 9.28
N ASN A 572 -22.76 6.70 10.33
CA ASN A 572 -21.33 6.77 10.65
C ASN A 572 -20.74 5.40 11.01
N ALA A 573 -21.52 4.49 11.62
CA ALA A 573 -21.09 3.13 11.88
C ALA A 573 -20.82 2.37 10.57
N VAL A 574 -21.70 2.48 9.55
CA VAL A 574 -21.50 1.89 8.22
C VAL A 574 -20.22 2.40 7.59
N GLU A 575 -19.98 3.71 7.57
CA GLU A 575 -18.75 4.31 7.03
C GLU A 575 -17.50 3.74 7.71
N LEU A 576 -17.49 3.66 9.03
CA LEU A 576 -16.39 3.15 9.83
C LEU A 576 -16.10 1.67 9.61
N PHE A 577 -17.15 0.86 9.46
CA PHE A 577 -16.97 -0.57 9.15
C PHE A 577 -16.45 -0.77 7.74
N LEU A 578 -16.93 0.00 6.76
CA LEU A 578 -16.41 -0.05 5.39
C LEU A 578 -14.92 0.32 5.34
N GLU A 579 -14.48 1.36 6.05
CA GLU A 579 -13.06 1.70 6.15
C GLU A 579 -12.23 0.60 6.82
N SER A 580 -12.74 0.03 7.92
CA SER A 580 -12.08 -1.10 8.58
C SER A 580 -11.92 -2.29 7.62
N ILE A 581 -12.96 -2.61 6.85
CA ILE A 581 -12.96 -3.69 5.85
C ILE A 581 -12.00 -3.38 4.69
N ASN A 582 -11.91 -2.12 4.26
CA ASN A 582 -10.95 -1.71 3.23
C ASN A 582 -9.50 -1.98 3.65
N SER A 583 -9.17 -1.67 4.90
CA SER A 583 -7.83 -1.95 5.44
C SER A 583 -7.62 -3.45 5.72
N GLN A 584 -8.65 -4.18 6.12
CA GLN A 584 -8.59 -5.61 6.42
C GLN A 584 -9.90 -6.31 6.04
N PHE A 585 -9.96 -6.84 4.82
CA PHE A 585 -11.16 -7.48 4.29
C PHE A 585 -11.58 -8.73 5.07
N PHE A 586 -10.63 -9.58 5.48
CA PHE A 586 -10.90 -10.74 6.31
C PHE A 586 -11.17 -10.33 7.76
N ASN A 587 -12.38 -9.86 8.00
CA ASN A 587 -12.86 -9.42 9.31
C ASN A 587 -14.36 -9.76 9.46
N PRO A 588 -14.71 -11.03 9.79
CA PRO A 588 -16.10 -11.47 9.81
C PRO A 588 -16.96 -10.67 10.79
N ILE A 589 -16.37 -10.16 11.88
CA ILE A 589 -17.09 -9.36 12.87
C ILE A 589 -17.43 -7.96 12.33
N ALA A 590 -16.53 -7.34 11.57
CA ALA A 590 -16.80 -6.04 10.94
C ALA A 590 -17.94 -6.17 9.91
N HIS A 591 -17.90 -7.20 9.05
CA HIS A 591 -18.98 -7.50 8.12
C HIS A 591 -20.31 -7.78 8.84
N PHE A 592 -20.29 -8.49 9.98
CA PHE A 592 -21.48 -8.69 10.80
C PHE A 592 -22.07 -7.37 11.30
N TYR A 593 -21.27 -6.49 11.92
CA TYR A 593 -21.76 -5.19 12.43
C TYR A 593 -22.14 -4.23 11.30
N LEU A 594 -21.51 -4.32 10.13
CA LEU A 594 -21.95 -3.63 8.93
C LEU A 594 -23.38 -4.04 8.58
N GLY A 595 -23.65 -5.36 8.52
CA GLY A 595 -24.99 -5.90 8.29
C GLY A 595 -26.01 -5.42 9.34
N GLU A 596 -25.65 -5.47 10.63
CA GLU A 596 -26.50 -4.95 11.73
C GLU A 596 -26.84 -3.46 11.56
N SER A 597 -25.86 -2.65 11.13
CA SER A 597 -26.06 -1.21 10.90
C SER A 597 -26.96 -0.96 9.69
N LEU A 598 -26.77 -1.71 8.60
CA LEU A 598 -27.57 -1.60 7.37
C LEU A 598 -29.03 -2.03 7.62
N VAL A 599 -29.29 -3.04 8.45
CA VAL A 599 -30.65 -3.40 8.91
C VAL A 599 -31.31 -2.24 9.65
N LYS A 600 -30.56 -1.48 10.46
CA LYS A 600 -31.10 -0.30 11.19
C LYS A 600 -31.40 0.88 10.25
N LEU A 601 -30.80 0.90 9.08
CA LEU A 601 -31.01 1.89 8.01
C LEU A 601 -32.00 1.41 6.94
N ASP A 602 -32.64 0.27 7.14
CA ASP A 602 -33.57 -0.37 6.19
C ASP A 602 -32.96 -0.75 4.84
N SER A 603 -31.63 -0.92 4.79
CA SER A 603 -30.89 -1.36 3.61
C SER A 603 -30.71 -2.89 3.63
N LEU A 604 -31.83 -3.60 3.46
CA LEU A 604 -31.91 -5.05 3.76
C LEU A 604 -31.09 -5.91 2.78
N GLU A 605 -31.04 -5.54 1.49
CA GLU A 605 -30.24 -6.26 0.50
C GLU A 605 -28.73 -6.15 0.78
N ASP A 606 -28.28 -4.97 1.17
CA ASP A 606 -26.88 -4.75 1.51
C ASP A 606 -26.52 -5.43 2.84
N ALA A 607 -27.45 -5.45 3.78
CA ALA A 607 -27.31 -6.22 5.01
C ALA A 607 -27.16 -7.73 4.72
N PHE A 608 -27.95 -8.27 3.79
CA PHE A 608 -27.87 -9.66 3.36
C PHE A 608 -26.48 -9.95 2.76
N ARG A 609 -25.97 -9.07 1.90
CA ARG A 609 -24.61 -9.19 1.34
C ARG A 609 -23.55 -9.19 2.42
N ALA A 610 -23.60 -8.24 3.35
CA ALA A 610 -22.64 -8.13 4.46
C ALA A 610 -22.66 -9.38 5.36
N TYR A 611 -23.82 -9.88 5.73
CA TYR A 611 -23.96 -11.12 6.50
C TYR A 611 -23.46 -12.35 5.75
N SER A 612 -23.73 -12.44 4.44
CA SER A 612 -23.26 -13.57 3.61
C SER A 612 -21.74 -13.65 3.59
N ILE A 613 -21.04 -12.53 3.48
CA ILE A 613 -19.58 -12.49 3.56
C ILE A 613 -19.08 -12.82 4.97
N SER A 614 -19.73 -12.25 6.00
CA SER A 614 -19.42 -12.62 7.39
C SER A 614 -19.52 -14.13 7.61
N LEU A 615 -20.55 -14.77 7.06
CA LEU A 615 -20.74 -16.23 7.17
C LEU A 615 -19.71 -17.01 6.37
N LYS A 616 -19.37 -16.58 5.14
CA LYS A 616 -18.29 -17.20 4.34
C LYS A 616 -16.96 -17.18 5.07
N GLN A 617 -16.63 -16.06 5.72
CA GLN A 617 -15.41 -15.91 6.50
C GLN A 617 -15.44 -16.66 7.84
N ASN A 618 -16.62 -16.86 8.43
CA ASN A 618 -16.83 -17.63 9.65
C ASN A 618 -18.07 -18.54 9.54
N PRO A 619 -17.94 -19.71 8.87
CA PRO A 619 -19.06 -20.62 8.59
C PRO A 619 -19.78 -21.19 9.82
N LYS A 620 -19.17 -21.08 11.01
CA LYS A 620 -19.73 -21.60 12.27
C LYS A 620 -20.54 -20.56 13.06
N SER A 621 -20.70 -19.35 12.53
CA SER A 621 -21.41 -18.26 13.23
C SER A 621 -22.91 -18.43 13.21
N ARG A 622 -23.46 -19.06 14.29
CA ARG A 622 -24.92 -19.24 14.45
C ARG A 622 -25.69 -17.92 14.42
N LYS A 623 -25.10 -16.85 14.95
CA LYS A 623 -25.74 -15.53 14.99
C LYS A 623 -25.92 -14.96 13.57
N VAL A 624 -24.91 -15.07 12.72
CA VAL A 624 -24.99 -14.62 11.33
C VAL A 624 -26.00 -15.47 10.54
N MET A 625 -25.98 -16.80 10.71
CA MET A 625 -26.98 -17.68 10.10
C MET A 625 -28.42 -17.28 10.46
N GLN A 626 -28.66 -16.92 11.73
CA GLN A 626 -29.97 -16.47 12.18
C GLN A 626 -30.38 -15.12 11.57
N CYS A 627 -29.42 -14.17 11.42
CA CYS A 627 -29.69 -12.90 10.76
C CYS A 627 -30.05 -13.08 9.29
N LEU A 628 -29.36 -13.97 8.57
CA LEU A 628 -29.68 -14.30 7.17
C LEU A 628 -31.06 -14.95 7.05
N ALA A 629 -31.34 -15.95 7.86
CA ALA A 629 -32.64 -16.61 7.87
C ALA A 629 -33.81 -15.63 8.17
N ASN A 630 -33.59 -14.65 9.04
CA ASN A 630 -34.56 -13.59 9.30
C ASN A 630 -34.81 -12.69 8.06
N LEU A 631 -33.77 -12.32 7.32
CA LEU A 631 -33.91 -11.53 6.08
C LEU A 631 -34.59 -12.36 4.97
N GLU A 632 -34.23 -13.63 4.82
CA GLU A 632 -34.87 -14.56 3.87
C GLU A 632 -36.39 -14.72 4.18
N SER A 633 -36.76 -14.81 5.45
CA SER A 633 -38.18 -14.88 5.86
C SER A 633 -38.97 -13.61 5.51
N GLN A 634 -38.28 -12.48 5.30
CA GLN A 634 -38.85 -11.21 4.86
C GLN A 634 -38.82 -11.06 3.31
N GLY A 635 -38.43 -12.12 2.59
CA GLY A 635 -38.38 -12.14 1.14
C GLY A 635 -37.10 -11.52 0.56
N VAL A 636 -36.12 -11.23 1.38
CA VAL A 636 -34.82 -10.66 0.93
C VAL A 636 -33.90 -11.80 0.52
N GLN A 637 -33.65 -11.95 -0.78
CA GLN A 637 -32.66 -12.87 -1.34
C GLN A 637 -31.83 -12.16 -2.39
N VAL A 638 -30.51 -12.23 -2.29
CA VAL A 638 -29.58 -11.62 -3.25
C VAL A 638 -28.59 -12.69 -3.70
N ASN A 639 -28.67 -13.05 -4.99
CA ASN A 639 -27.63 -13.85 -5.63
C ASN A 639 -26.51 -12.93 -6.13
N PHE A 640 -25.32 -13.05 -5.56
CA PHE A 640 -24.15 -12.31 -6.02
C PHE A 640 -22.89 -13.17 -5.94
N SER A 641 -21.98 -12.96 -6.87
CA SER A 641 -20.63 -13.56 -6.82
C SER A 641 -19.76 -12.83 -5.80
N GLU A 642 -18.72 -13.49 -5.32
CA GLU A 642 -17.75 -12.88 -4.42
C GLU A 642 -17.02 -11.69 -5.08
N ALA A 643 -16.78 -11.75 -6.39
CA ALA A 643 -16.22 -10.67 -7.17
C ALA A 643 -17.14 -9.44 -7.25
N GLU A 644 -18.46 -9.64 -7.46
CA GLU A 644 -19.45 -8.55 -7.44
C GLU A 644 -19.54 -7.88 -6.07
N PHE A 645 -19.38 -8.64 -4.99
CA PHE A 645 -19.38 -8.07 -3.65
C PHE A 645 -18.15 -7.21 -3.39
N VAL A 646 -16.97 -7.66 -3.80
CA VAL A 646 -15.72 -6.89 -3.69
C VAL A 646 -15.84 -5.58 -4.44
N ASN A 647 -16.37 -5.60 -5.68
CA ASN A 647 -16.63 -4.41 -6.48
C ASN A 647 -17.68 -3.47 -5.87
N TYR A 648 -18.73 -4.03 -5.28
CA TYR A 648 -19.75 -3.24 -4.58
C TYR A 648 -19.17 -2.52 -3.36
N ASN A 649 -18.37 -3.21 -2.56
CA ASN A 649 -17.71 -2.62 -1.39
C ASN A 649 -16.67 -1.58 -1.78
N SER A 650 -15.85 -1.79 -2.82
CA SER A 650 -14.87 -0.80 -3.26
C SER A 650 -15.53 0.52 -3.64
N LYS A 651 -16.63 0.49 -4.42
CA LYS A 651 -17.40 1.70 -4.76
C LYS A 651 -18.01 2.41 -3.55
N ASN A 652 -18.47 1.67 -2.56
CA ASN A 652 -19.03 2.25 -1.32
C ASN A 652 -17.94 2.75 -0.38
N ILE A 653 -16.80 2.06 -0.32
CA ILE A 653 -15.61 2.49 0.43
C ILE A 653 -15.05 3.79 -0.16
N GLU A 654 -14.93 3.90 -1.49
CA GLU A 654 -14.54 5.16 -2.13
C GLU A 654 -15.48 6.31 -1.76
N LYS A 655 -16.78 6.10 -1.78
CA LYS A 655 -17.77 7.09 -1.36
C LYS A 655 -17.64 7.44 0.13
N ALA A 656 -17.41 6.47 1.00
CA ALA A 656 -17.26 6.69 2.43
C ALA A 656 -15.93 7.40 2.75
N THR A 657 -14.83 7.02 2.08
CA THR A 657 -13.52 7.66 2.22
C THR A 657 -13.57 9.11 1.75
N LEU A 658 -14.19 9.37 0.59
CA LEU A 658 -14.42 10.73 0.07
C LEU A 658 -15.23 11.60 1.04
N ARG A 659 -16.26 11.06 1.70
CA ARG A 659 -17.04 11.80 2.72
C ARG A 659 -16.27 12.10 4.00
N ARG A 660 -15.26 11.30 4.33
CA ARG A 660 -14.50 11.41 5.58
C ARG A 660 -13.33 12.37 5.53
N GLU A 661 -12.71 12.55 4.35
CA GLU A 661 -11.61 13.50 4.16
C GLU A 661 -12.01 14.94 4.44
N VAL A 662 -13.31 15.18 4.61
CA VAL A 662 -13.86 16.48 4.96
C VAL A 662 -14.63 16.40 6.27
N SER A 663 -13.91 16.44 7.35
CA SER A 663 -14.53 16.80 8.62
C SER A 663 -15.09 18.24 8.51
N LYS A 664 -16.16 18.53 9.24
CA LYS A 664 -16.69 19.88 9.41
C LYS A 664 -15.58 20.88 9.79
N GLU A 665 -14.61 20.43 10.58
CA GLU A 665 -13.39 21.14 10.98
C GLU A 665 -12.45 21.48 9.80
N PHE A 666 -12.35 20.60 8.78
CA PHE A 666 -11.58 20.91 7.56
C PHE A 666 -12.26 22.03 6.76
N LEU A 667 -13.59 21.97 6.59
CA LEU A 667 -14.35 23.02 5.90
C LEU A 667 -14.31 24.36 6.64
N GLU A 668 -14.31 24.34 7.98
CA GLU A 668 -14.18 25.52 8.82
C GLU A 668 -12.77 26.14 8.78
N ASN A 669 -11.74 25.35 8.50
CA ASN A 669 -10.34 25.78 8.38
C ASN A 669 -9.91 26.23 6.98
N LEU A 670 -10.82 26.22 6.00
CA LEU A 670 -10.50 26.72 4.66
C LEU A 670 -10.30 28.24 4.66
N ARG A 671 -9.26 28.70 3.95
CA ARG A 671 -8.83 30.11 3.93
C ARG A 671 -9.77 31.08 3.22
N GLY A 672 -10.79 30.56 2.53
CA GLY A 672 -11.76 31.34 1.76
C GLY A 672 -12.29 30.56 0.56
N THR A 673 -13.02 31.24 -0.33
CA THR A 673 -13.61 30.65 -1.53
C THR A 673 -12.97 31.23 -2.79
N ILE A 674 -12.61 30.35 -3.73
CA ILE A 674 -12.14 30.70 -5.07
C ILE A 674 -13.18 30.22 -6.06
N TYR A 675 -13.57 31.08 -6.98
CA TYR A 675 -14.56 30.78 -8.01
C TYR A 675 -13.85 30.43 -9.31
N ILE A 676 -14.14 29.28 -9.89
CA ILE A 676 -13.43 28.77 -11.06
C ILE A 676 -14.40 28.65 -12.25
N VAL A 677 -13.99 29.16 -13.39
CA VAL A 677 -14.58 28.80 -14.68
C VAL A 677 -13.66 27.80 -15.37
N SER A 678 -14.19 26.60 -15.63
CA SER A 678 -13.43 25.49 -16.24
C SER A 678 -14.14 24.84 -17.40
N GLY A 679 -13.47 23.92 -18.07
CA GLY A 679 -13.90 23.14 -19.22
C GLY A 679 -12.74 22.88 -20.19
N LEU A 680 -13.01 22.14 -21.26
CA LEU A 680 -12.05 21.96 -22.34
C LEU A 680 -11.75 23.31 -23.04
N PRO A 681 -10.55 23.50 -23.59
CA PRO A 681 -10.29 24.64 -24.45
C PRO A 681 -11.32 24.71 -25.58
N ARG A 682 -11.97 25.85 -25.80
CA ARG A 682 -13.08 26.08 -26.78
C ARG A 682 -14.47 25.58 -26.34
N SER A 683 -14.68 25.25 -25.08
CA SER A 683 -16.01 24.89 -24.55
C SER A 683 -16.87 26.08 -24.10
N GLY A 684 -16.41 27.32 -24.29
CA GLY A 684 -17.15 28.52 -23.89
C GLY A 684 -16.69 29.19 -22.59
N THR A 685 -15.57 28.76 -22.03
CA THR A 685 -15.01 29.30 -20.77
C THR A 685 -14.74 30.81 -20.82
N SER A 686 -14.29 31.37 -21.96
CA SER A 686 -14.09 32.84 -22.11
C SER A 686 -15.41 33.61 -22.07
N MET A 687 -16.46 33.11 -22.68
CA MET A 687 -17.80 33.72 -22.64
C MET A 687 -18.32 33.72 -21.19
N MET A 688 -18.15 32.62 -20.46
CA MET A 688 -18.58 32.53 -19.06
C MET A 688 -17.80 33.51 -18.17
N MET A 689 -16.49 33.66 -18.39
CA MET A 689 -15.67 34.69 -17.69
C MET A 689 -16.19 36.09 -17.93
N GLN A 690 -16.52 36.43 -19.19
CA GLN A 690 -17.08 37.74 -19.56
C GLN A 690 -18.46 37.98 -18.94
N LEU A 691 -19.28 36.94 -18.88
CA LEU A 691 -20.61 36.96 -18.26
C LEU A 691 -20.53 37.30 -16.77
N LEU A 692 -19.68 36.61 -16.01
CA LEU A 692 -19.47 36.83 -14.59
C LEU A 692 -18.84 38.22 -14.31
N HIS A 693 -17.88 38.61 -15.14
CA HIS A 693 -17.27 39.95 -15.04
C HIS A 693 -18.28 41.07 -15.25
N ALA A 694 -19.11 40.95 -16.27
CA ALA A 694 -20.20 41.93 -16.52
C ALA A 694 -21.22 41.95 -15.38
N GLY A 695 -21.47 40.83 -14.72
CA GLY A 695 -22.30 40.73 -13.54
C GLY A 695 -21.70 41.37 -12.29
N GLY A 696 -20.43 41.85 -12.34
CA GLY A 696 -19.76 42.52 -11.25
C GLY A 696 -18.80 41.65 -10.46
N ALA A 697 -18.55 40.38 -10.87
CA ALA A 697 -17.56 39.53 -10.22
C ALA A 697 -16.13 40.04 -10.41
N ALA A 698 -15.33 40.04 -9.36
CA ALA A 698 -13.90 40.32 -9.43
C ALA A 698 -13.18 39.17 -10.15
N VAL A 699 -12.40 39.48 -11.18
CA VAL A 699 -11.71 38.51 -12.02
C VAL A 699 -10.20 38.51 -11.74
N PHE A 700 -9.61 37.33 -11.66
CA PHE A 700 -8.16 37.16 -11.54
C PHE A 700 -7.52 37.02 -12.92
N THR A 701 -6.94 38.09 -13.42
CA THR A 701 -6.32 38.21 -14.76
C THR A 701 -5.03 39.04 -14.68
N ASP A 702 -4.06 38.76 -15.55
CA ASP A 702 -2.83 39.55 -15.71
C ASP A 702 -2.89 40.53 -16.90
N GLY A 703 -4.00 40.57 -17.62
CA GLY A 703 -4.23 41.48 -18.75
C GLY A 703 -3.29 41.28 -19.98
N LYS A 704 -2.47 40.21 -20.00
CA LYS A 704 -1.45 40.03 -21.04
C LYS A 704 -2.01 39.53 -22.35
N ARG A 705 -3.15 38.86 -22.34
CA ARG A 705 -3.74 38.30 -23.54
C ARG A 705 -4.81 39.23 -24.07
N GLU A 706 -4.51 39.90 -25.16
CA GLU A 706 -5.39 40.82 -25.85
C GLU A 706 -6.52 40.09 -26.62
N ALA A 707 -7.55 40.81 -26.97
CA ALA A 707 -8.64 40.34 -27.84
C ALA A 707 -8.10 40.02 -29.24
N ASP A 708 -8.64 38.99 -29.90
CA ASP A 708 -8.31 38.57 -31.24
C ASP A 708 -9.60 38.20 -32.04
N ASP A 709 -9.48 37.88 -33.32
CA ASP A 709 -10.60 37.48 -34.16
C ASP A 709 -11.37 36.25 -33.67
N SER A 710 -10.70 35.41 -32.84
CA SER A 710 -11.30 34.23 -32.22
C SER A 710 -12.06 34.55 -30.93
N ASN A 711 -11.71 35.65 -30.25
CA ASN A 711 -12.41 36.18 -29.08
C ASN A 711 -12.32 37.71 -28.99
N PRO A 712 -13.16 38.43 -29.76
CA PRO A 712 -13.08 39.89 -29.90
C PRO A 712 -13.40 40.65 -28.60
N LYS A 713 -13.98 39.99 -27.58
CA LYS A 713 -14.24 40.57 -26.23
C LYS A 713 -13.16 40.28 -25.20
N GLY A 714 -12.03 39.66 -25.61
CA GLY A 714 -10.90 39.34 -24.74
C GLY A 714 -11.07 38.05 -23.95
N TYR A 715 -10.02 37.63 -23.27
CA TYR A 715 -9.90 36.29 -22.66
C TYR A 715 -10.06 36.26 -21.13
N LEU A 716 -9.83 37.35 -20.43
CA LEU A 716 -9.89 37.45 -18.95
C LEU A 716 -9.20 36.26 -18.25
N GLU A 717 -7.99 35.95 -18.68
CA GLU A 717 -7.19 34.83 -18.11
C GLU A 717 -5.86 35.33 -17.57
N HIS A 718 -5.23 34.53 -16.73
CA HIS A 718 -3.90 34.79 -16.15
C HIS A 718 -2.92 33.74 -16.69
N GLU A 719 -1.84 34.17 -17.36
CA GLU A 719 -0.87 33.27 -18.01
C GLU A 719 -0.22 32.27 -17.03
N GLY A 720 0.07 32.72 -15.80
CA GLY A 720 0.63 31.85 -14.77
C GLY A 720 -0.27 30.66 -14.38
N ILE A 721 -1.59 30.79 -14.53
CA ILE A 721 -2.54 29.70 -14.24
C ILE A 721 -2.42 28.55 -15.23
N LYS A 722 -1.98 28.77 -16.45
CA LYS A 722 -1.69 27.72 -17.43
C LYS A 722 -0.54 26.80 -16.98
N LYS A 723 0.29 27.27 -16.05
CA LYS A 723 1.42 26.55 -15.44
C LYS A 723 1.17 26.24 -13.97
N LEU A 724 -0.08 26.06 -13.55
CA LEU A 724 -0.46 25.79 -12.16
C LEU A 724 0.27 24.57 -11.58
N ALA A 725 0.56 23.57 -12.41
CA ALA A 725 1.36 22.39 -12.02
C ALA A 725 2.73 22.77 -11.43
N SER A 726 3.39 23.80 -11.95
CA SER A 726 4.72 24.24 -11.48
C SER A 726 4.69 25.36 -10.44
N ASN A 727 3.57 26.09 -10.33
CA ASN A 727 3.41 27.19 -9.37
C ASN A 727 2.03 27.20 -8.73
N ARG A 728 1.76 26.20 -7.90
CA ARG A 728 0.46 26.02 -7.21
C ARG A 728 0.15 27.19 -6.25
N LYS A 729 1.16 27.90 -5.75
CA LYS A 729 0.97 29.01 -4.82
C LYS A 729 0.26 30.22 -5.45
N LEU A 730 0.30 30.35 -6.78
CA LEU A 730 -0.38 31.43 -7.49
C LEU A 730 -1.89 31.47 -7.24
N ILE A 731 -2.51 30.30 -6.96
CA ILE A 731 -3.95 30.20 -6.68
C ILE A 731 -4.36 30.98 -5.40
N PHE A 732 -3.45 31.23 -4.46
CA PHE A 732 -3.72 32.04 -3.25
C PHE A 732 -4.16 33.48 -3.57
N GLU A 733 -3.63 34.05 -4.66
CA GLU A 733 -3.94 35.41 -5.10
C GLU A 733 -5.35 35.52 -5.73
N ALA A 734 -5.94 34.38 -6.07
CA ALA A 734 -7.31 34.30 -6.62
C ALA A 734 -8.39 34.20 -5.54
N ASN A 735 -8.03 34.26 -4.23
CA ASN A 735 -9.02 34.19 -3.15
C ASN A 735 -10.08 35.28 -3.28
N GLY A 736 -11.35 34.90 -3.23
CA GLY A 736 -12.51 35.80 -3.40
C GLY A 736 -12.75 36.24 -4.86
N LYS A 737 -12.01 35.76 -5.84
CA LYS A 737 -12.09 36.15 -7.24
C LYS A 737 -12.47 34.98 -8.14
N VAL A 738 -12.96 35.31 -9.34
CA VAL A 738 -13.22 34.34 -10.42
C VAL A 738 -11.93 34.15 -11.22
N VAL A 739 -11.51 32.91 -11.41
CA VAL A 739 -10.31 32.56 -12.18
C VAL A 739 -10.64 31.50 -13.24
N LYS A 740 -10.06 31.65 -14.43
CA LYS A 740 -10.17 30.66 -15.50
C LYS A 740 -9.10 29.59 -15.35
N VAL A 741 -9.52 28.35 -15.14
CA VAL A 741 -8.64 27.18 -15.04
C VAL A 741 -9.12 26.12 -16.03
N VAL A 742 -8.33 25.80 -17.05
CA VAL A 742 -8.70 24.75 -18.01
C VAL A 742 -8.71 23.37 -17.36
N SER A 743 -9.60 22.48 -17.80
CA SER A 743 -9.88 21.20 -17.14
C SER A 743 -8.63 20.36 -16.75
N PRO A 744 -7.55 20.28 -17.57
CA PRO A 744 -6.36 19.53 -17.19
C PRO A 744 -5.58 20.12 -16.00
N GLN A 745 -5.82 21.38 -15.68
CA GLN A 745 -5.14 22.06 -14.56
C GLN A 745 -5.89 21.97 -13.23
N LEU A 746 -7.16 21.53 -13.23
CA LEU A 746 -7.96 21.41 -12.02
C LEU A 746 -7.33 20.47 -10.97
N LYS A 747 -6.69 19.40 -11.41
CA LYS A 747 -6.01 18.44 -10.54
C LYS A 747 -4.83 19.02 -9.72
N PHE A 748 -4.39 20.22 -10.04
CA PHE A 748 -3.31 20.90 -9.33
C PHE A 748 -3.81 21.93 -8.31
N LEU A 749 -5.13 22.04 -8.13
CA LEU A 749 -5.72 22.85 -7.06
C LEU A 749 -5.29 22.30 -5.70
N ILE A 750 -5.02 23.21 -4.77
CA ILE A 750 -4.58 22.85 -3.42
C ILE A 750 -5.78 22.83 -2.45
N PRO A 751 -5.91 21.87 -1.55
CA PRO A 751 -7.07 21.72 -0.68
C PRO A 751 -7.07 22.72 0.51
N HIS A 752 -6.69 23.99 0.28
CA HIS A 752 -6.66 25.04 1.29
C HIS A 752 -7.83 26.04 1.16
N PHE A 753 -8.60 25.91 0.07
CA PHE A 753 -9.71 26.78 -0.24
C PHE A 753 -10.96 25.97 -0.58
N ARG A 754 -12.13 26.58 -0.37
CA ARG A 754 -13.35 26.10 -1.01
C ARG A 754 -13.33 26.57 -2.46
N TYR A 755 -13.62 25.66 -3.38
CA TYR A 755 -13.74 25.98 -4.79
C TYR A 755 -15.19 25.84 -5.25
N LYS A 756 -15.73 26.87 -5.89
CA LYS A 756 -16.98 26.80 -6.63
C LYS A 756 -16.65 26.80 -8.12
N VAL A 757 -16.86 25.64 -8.78
CA VAL A 757 -16.43 25.41 -10.15
C VAL A 757 -17.63 25.45 -11.10
N ILE A 758 -17.67 26.40 -12.01
CA ILE A 758 -18.58 26.41 -13.15
C ILE A 758 -17.89 25.68 -14.29
N PHE A 759 -18.38 24.50 -14.62
CA PHE A 759 -17.80 23.65 -15.65
C PHE A 759 -18.58 23.73 -16.95
N MET A 760 -17.97 24.32 -17.97
CA MET A 760 -18.55 24.49 -19.29
C MET A 760 -18.49 23.20 -20.10
N GLU A 761 -19.66 22.67 -20.46
CA GLU A 761 -19.82 21.49 -21.28
C GLU A 761 -20.11 21.84 -22.71
N ARG A 762 -19.50 21.12 -23.62
CA ARG A 762 -19.76 21.19 -25.06
C ARG A 762 -19.44 19.84 -25.67
N LYS A 763 -20.17 19.44 -26.74
CA LYS A 763 -19.86 18.19 -27.47
C LYS A 763 -18.38 18.15 -27.85
N VAL A 764 -17.66 17.10 -27.45
CA VAL A 764 -16.22 17.00 -27.67
C VAL A 764 -15.83 17.13 -29.12
N GLU A 765 -16.66 16.59 -30.02
CA GLU A 765 -16.50 16.69 -31.47
C GLU A 765 -16.54 18.15 -31.97
N GLU A 766 -17.41 18.99 -31.40
CA GLU A 766 -17.46 20.43 -31.72
C GLU A 766 -16.26 21.20 -31.18
N VAL A 767 -15.79 20.81 -30.00
CA VAL A 767 -14.58 21.37 -29.38
C VAL A 767 -13.36 21.08 -30.25
N VAL A 768 -13.18 19.83 -30.68
CA VAL A 768 -12.09 19.40 -31.56
C VAL A 768 -12.16 20.07 -32.94
N ALA A 769 -13.36 20.15 -33.54
CA ALA A 769 -13.55 20.86 -34.78
C ALA A 769 -13.18 22.37 -34.69
N SER A 770 -13.55 23.01 -33.57
CA SER A 770 -13.21 24.41 -33.30
C SER A 770 -11.71 24.64 -33.13
N GLN A 771 -11.00 23.71 -32.46
CA GLN A 771 -9.53 23.77 -32.30
C GLN A 771 -8.84 23.52 -33.65
N HIS A 772 -9.30 22.55 -34.42
CA HIS A 772 -8.71 22.20 -35.70
C HIS A 772 -8.78 23.38 -36.69
N LYS A 773 -9.95 24.05 -36.76
CA LYS A 773 -10.13 25.26 -37.59
C LYS A 773 -9.16 26.40 -37.19
N MET A 774 -8.91 26.56 -35.89
CA MET A 774 -8.02 27.59 -35.38
C MET A 774 -6.52 27.32 -35.67
N SER A 775 -6.15 26.06 -35.85
CA SER A 775 -4.77 25.65 -36.19
C SER A 775 -4.44 25.73 -37.67
N GLY A 776 -5.38 26.21 -38.52
CA GLY A 776 -5.18 26.37 -39.97
C GLY A 776 -5.01 25.07 -40.76
N LYS A 777 -5.37 23.91 -40.20
CA LYS A 777 -5.18 22.59 -40.81
C LYS A 777 -6.42 22.19 -41.64
N ASP A 778 -6.18 21.48 -42.74
CA ASP A 778 -7.19 21.09 -43.70
C ASP A 778 -8.15 20.01 -43.14
N LYS A 779 -9.41 20.01 -43.65
CA LYS A 779 -10.49 19.09 -43.21
C LYS A 779 -10.15 17.60 -43.38
N SER A 780 -9.22 17.26 -44.25
CA SER A 780 -8.80 15.88 -44.52
C SER A 780 -8.04 15.17 -43.39
N SER A 781 -7.61 15.89 -42.34
CA SER A 781 -6.80 15.38 -41.23
C SER A 781 -7.51 15.49 -39.86
N TYR A 782 -8.84 15.23 -39.82
CA TYR A 782 -9.60 15.31 -38.55
C TYR A 782 -9.04 14.36 -37.48
N PRO A 783 -8.65 14.88 -36.30
CA PRO A 783 -7.93 14.09 -35.32
C PRO A 783 -8.88 13.28 -34.41
N PHE A 784 -9.44 12.17 -34.90
CA PHE A 784 -10.31 11.28 -34.10
C PHE A 784 -9.73 10.85 -32.78
N LYS A 785 -8.42 10.55 -32.72
CA LYS A 785 -7.73 10.22 -31.48
C LYS A 785 -7.80 11.32 -30.42
N LEU A 786 -7.95 12.58 -30.82
CA LEU A 786 -8.09 13.70 -29.89
C LEU A 786 -9.49 13.74 -29.25
N VAL A 787 -10.51 13.26 -29.95
CA VAL A 787 -11.87 13.13 -29.41
C VAL A 787 -11.90 12.12 -28.26
N ASP A 788 -11.32 10.94 -28.47
CA ASP A 788 -11.27 9.89 -27.44
C ASP A 788 -10.42 10.34 -26.25
N PHE A 789 -9.30 10.98 -26.52
CA PHE A 789 -8.45 11.56 -25.45
C PHE A 789 -9.23 12.57 -24.59
N TYR A 790 -9.98 13.49 -25.19
CA TYR A 790 -10.75 14.47 -24.42
C TYR A 790 -11.96 13.85 -23.70
N LYS A 791 -12.61 12.82 -24.25
CA LYS A 791 -13.67 12.08 -23.57
C LYS A 791 -13.12 11.42 -22.29
N LYS A 792 -12.00 10.69 -22.40
CA LYS A 792 -11.34 10.08 -21.25
C LYS A 792 -10.92 11.12 -20.19
N GLN A 793 -10.37 12.25 -20.63
CA GLN A 793 -9.96 13.34 -19.73
C GLN A 793 -11.16 13.95 -18.97
N LEU A 794 -12.33 14.12 -19.64
CA LEU A 794 -13.53 14.62 -18.98
C LEU A 794 -14.07 13.64 -17.94
N GLU A 795 -14.03 12.34 -18.23
CA GLU A 795 -14.41 11.28 -17.30
C GLU A 795 -13.50 11.31 -16.04
N GLU A 796 -12.19 11.41 -16.24
CA GLU A 796 -11.20 11.54 -15.14
C GLU A 796 -11.47 12.79 -14.29
N VAL A 797 -11.68 13.94 -14.89
CA VAL A 797 -11.94 15.19 -14.17
C VAL A 797 -13.26 15.13 -13.40
N ARG A 798 -14.32 14.57 -13.97
CA ARG A 798 -15.61 14.39 -13.30
C ARG A 798 -15.54 13.35 -12.19
N GLY A 799 -14.87 12.23 -12.43
CA GLY A 799 -14.78 11.10 -11.50
C GLY A 799 -13.91 11.40 -10.26
N SER A 800 -12.82 12.10 -10.42
CA SER A 800 -11.84 12.30 -9.34
C SER A 800 -11.74 13.75 -8.86
N THR A 801 -11.55 14.71 -9.75
CA THR A 801 -11.22 16.09 -9.35
C THR A 801 -12.45 16.88 -8.88
N LEU A 802 -13.57 16.81 -9.60
CA LEU A 802 -14.77 17.58 -9.27
C LEU A 802 -15.63 16.97 -8.15
N ASN A 803 -15.34 15.73 -7.78
CA ASN A 803 -15.99 15.05 -6.65
C ASN A 803 -15.29 15.27 -5.30
N GLN A 804 -14.23 16.09 -5.25
CA GLN A 804 -13.57 16.44 -3.99
C GLN A 804 -14.45 17.40 -3.17
N LEU A 805 -14.54 17.19 -1.89
CA LEU A 805 -15.54 17.81 -0.98
C LEU A 805 -15.33 19.31 -0.73
N HIS A 806 -14.13 19.82 -0.96
CA HIS A 806 -13.88 21.28 -0.98
C HIS A 806 -14.19 21.90 -2.35
N ILE A 807 -14.73 21.12 -3.29
CA ILE A 807 -15.11 21.54 -4.64
C ILE A 807 -16.62 21.35 -4.83
N GLU A 808 -17.35 22.43 -5.01
CA GLU A 808 -18.73 22.41 -5.45
C GLU A 808 -18.75 22.71 -6.94
N SER A 809 -19.52 21.97 -7.74
CA SER A 809 -19.52 22.10 -9.22
C SER A 809 -20.91 22.38 -9.76
N LEU A 810 -21.01 23.32 -10.71
CA LEU A 810 -22.16 23.57 -11.53
C LEU A 810 -21.78 23.30 -13.01
N PHE A 811 -22.45 22.35 -13.66
CA PHE A 811 -22.24 22.04 -15.06
C PHE A 811 -23.19 22.83 -15.94
N ILE A 812 -22.65 23.57 -16.92
CA ILE A 812 -23.43 24.40 -17.85
C ILE A 812 -23.14 23.98 -19.28
N ASP A 813 -24.19 23.51 -19.99
CA ASP A 813 -24.10 23.24 -21.40
C ASP A 813 -23.94 24.55 -22.22
N TYR A 814 -22.97 24.55 -23.13
CA TYR A 814 -22.67 25.71 -23.97
C TYR A 814 -23.85 26.16 -24.81
N SER A 815 -24.62 25.19 -25.35
CA SER A 815 -25.80 25.49 -26.17
C SER A 815 -26.92 26.11 -25.33
N CYS A 816 -27.11 25.63 -24.08
CA CYS A 816 -28.02 26.22 -23.11
C CYS A 816 -27.65 27.67 -22.80
N ALA A 817 -26.35 27.94 -22.57
CA ALA A 817 -25.88 29.28 -22.25
C ALA A 817 -26.17 30.31 -23.35
N ILE A 818 -26.19 29.86 -24.61
CA ILE A 818 -26.53 30.72 -25.79
C ILE A 818 -28.01 30.82 -26.02
N ASN A 819 -28.74 29.70 -25.96
CA ASN A 819 -30.14 29.65 -26.36
C ASN A 819 -31.11 30.01 -25.23
N GLU A 820 -30.73 29.74 -23.95
CA GLU A 820 -31.56 29.98 -22.78
C GLU A 820 -30.79 30.82 -21.73
N PRO A 821 -30.25 32.00 -22.06
CA PRO A 821 -29.34 32.75 -21.19
C PRO A 821 -29.98 33.15 -19.86
N GLN A 822 -31.29 33.39 -19.81
CA GLN A 822 -31.97 33.74 -18.56
C GLN A 822 -31.96 32.60 -17.52
N LYS A 823 -32.13 31.36 -18.01
CA LYS A 823 -32.07 30.17 -17.17
C LYS A 823 -30.67 29.99 -16.59
N VAL A 824 -29.64 30.10 -17.43
CA VAL A 824 -28.23 29.98 -16.98
C VAL A 824 -27.87 31.09 -16.00
N ILE A 825 -28.30 32.33 -16.20
CA ILE A 825 -28.08 33.43 -15.27
C ILE A 825 -28.77 33.17 -13.92
N ALA A 826 -29.97 32.59 -13.91
CA ALA A 826 -30.65 32.21 -12.68
C ALA A 826 -29.91 31.08 -11.93
N GLU A 827 -29.42 30.06 -12.64
CA GLU A 827 -28.60 28.96 -12.07
C GLU A 827 -27.29 29.49 -11.49
N LEU A 828 -26.61 30.43 -12.17
CA LEU A 828 -25.39 31.08 -11.68
C LEU A 828 -25.63 31.89 -10.41
N ASN A 829 -26.73 32.67 -10.36
CA ASN A 829 -27.07 33.43 -9.16
C ASN A 829 -27.44 32.54 -7.98
N ALA A 830 -28.09 31.42 -8.22
CA ALA A 830 -28.39 30.44 -7.19
C ALA A 830 -27.12 29.71 -6.70
N PHE A 831 -26.15 29.44 -7.60
CA PHE A 831 -24.91 28.77 -7.25
C PHE A 831 -23.86 29.69 -6.60
N LEU A 832 -23.85 30.98 -6.96
CA LEU A 832 -22.90 32.00 -6.50
C LEU A 832 -23.60 33.17 -5.77
N PRO A 833 -24.44 32.93 -4.73
CA PRO A 833 -25.17 33.97 -4.08
C PRO A 833 -24.25 35.03 -3.41
N GLU A 834 -23.05 34.63 -3.04
CA GLU A 834 -22.05 35.48 -2.38
C GLU A 834 -21.48 36.57 -3.29
N LEU A 835 -21.55 36.39 -4.61
CA LEU A 835 -21.04 37.38 -5.59
C LEU A 835 -22.03 38.47 -5.94
N ASN A 836 -23.30 38.36 -5.55
CA ASN A 836 -24.38 39.35 -5.82
C ASN A 836 -24.40 39.82 -7.27
N LEU A 837 -24.43 38.87 -8.21
CA LEU A 837 -24.28 39.15 -9.65
C LEU A 837 -25.49 39.92 -10.22
N ASP A 838 -25.23 40.95 -11.03
CA ASP A 838 -26.25 41.73 -11.73
C ASP A 838 -26.76 41.03 -12.97
N ALA A 839 -27.92 40.38 -12.89
CA ALA A 839 -28.55 39.62 -13.98
C ALA A 839 -28.82 40.45 -15.25
N GLN A 840 -29.10 41.74 -15.09
CA GLN A 840 -29.39 42.62 -16.26
C GLN A 840 -28.12 42.90 -17.09
N LYS A 841 -27.00 43.17 -16.39
CA LYS A 841 -25.73 43.38 -17.07
C LYS A 841 -25.19 42.10 -17.68
N MET A 842 -25.39 40.95 -17.04
CA MET A 842 -25.02 39.64 -17.59
C MET A 842 -25.72 39.33 -18.92
N LYS A 843 -27.01 39.66 -19.03
CA LYS A 843 -27.81 39.40 -20.24
C LYS A 843 -27.25 40.08 -21.48
N GLY A 844 -26.66 41.28 -21.34
CA GLY A 844 -26.10 42.06 -22.45
C GLY A 844 -24.80 41.49 -23.08
N VAL A 845 -24.18 40.50 -22.44
CA VAL A 845 -22.88 39.94 -22.88
C VAL A 845 -23.01 38.84 -23.92
N ILE A 846 -24.11 38.08 -23.91
CA ILE A 846 -24.28 36.90 -24.74
C ILE A 846 -24.63 37.32 -26.16
N ASP A 847 -23.76 36.99 -27.10
CA ASP A 847 -23.91 37.28 -28.53
C ASP A 847 -24.11 35.96 -29.29
N GLN A 848 -25.33 35.74 -29.78
CA GLN A 848 -25.72 34.54 -30.54
C GLN A 848 -24.97 34.38 -31.86
N SER A 849 -24.48 35.48 -32.47
CA SER A 849 -23.73 35.45 -33.72
C SER A 849 -22.34 34.79 -33.61
N LEU A 850 -21.81 34.66 -32.37
CA LEU A 850 -20.54 34.03 -32.10
C LEU A 850 -20.61 32.49 -32.06
N HIS A 851 -21.77 31.88 -32.16
CA HIS A 851 -21.95 30.41 -32.27
C HIS A 851 -21.64 29.92 -33.69
N ARG A 852 -20.38 29.91 -34.10
CA ARG A 852 -19.91 29.72 -35.47
C ARG A 852 -19.73 28.26 -35.94
N ASN A 853 -19.83 27.25 -35.07
CA ASN A 853 -19.56 25.83 -35.37
C ASN A 853 -20.68 24.93 -34.82
N LYS A 854 -21.77 24.79 -35.55
CA LYS A 854 -22.77 23.74 -35.32
C LYS A 854 -22.37 22.53 -36.17
N LEU A 855 -22.21 21.35 -35.56
CA LEU A 855 -22.33 20.10 -36.28
C LEU A 855 -23.83 19.85 -36.42
N GLY A 856 -24.32 19.87 -37.66
CA GLY A 856 -25.72 19.63 -38.04
C GLY A 856 -26.20 18.24 -37.62
#